data_13ab187a8c001b6f119d8382a6f87697
#
_entry.id   13ab187a8c001b6f119d8382a6f87697
#
_cell.length_a   1.000
_cell.length_b   1.000
_cell.length_c   1.000
_cell.angle_alpha   90.00
_cell.angle_beta   90.00
_cell.angle_gamma   90.00
#
_symmetry.space_group_name_H-M   'P 1'
#
loop_
_entity.id
_entity.type
_entity.pdbx_description
1 polymer ?
#
loop_
_entity_poly.entity_id
_entity_poly.type
_entity_poly.pdbx_seq_one_letter_code
_entity_poly.pdbx_strand_id
1 'polypeptide(L)'
;MRKTRLALLAAAGLLSWPGVFAQTRMPDVREMEWRNIGPHRASRTKALDGVPSQPHTFYIGVANGGVWKTTDAGRIWTPIFDEESTGSIGALAVAPSDPNVIYVGSGEAAQRPDLGTGNGVYKSTDAGKTWTHLGLRDSQQIGQVVVDPKDANRVFVAALGHPYGPNTERGIFRSTDGGKSFERVLYKDENTGGTDVLLDPTNPNIVYAALWQARQGPWENGAFSGPGSGLFKSTDGGTTWRQLTAGLPNFETDRLGRIGIGIAPSRPSRLFAIVEARNSGVFRSDDAGETWTRVNSDPRVLARPSDATDVRVHPTNPDIVIVPTIVTWKSTDGGRTFTAIRGAPGGDDYQRAWFNPDNPDIIAMSSDQGAIITLNGGESWSSWYNQATAAFYHVTTDNAFPYRVCSGQQESGSVCIQSRGDEGQITFREWSTVGVEEYGYVAPDPLDPDIVYGGKVSRWDRRTRQVQQVGPRFGRPSDYRVVRTMPVLFSPVNPRKLYFSSNMLWQTVNGGRSWDQISPDLTRKTWEIPKNVGVYSSLPEAQPTQRGVIYTIAPSYLDERTIWVGTDDGLIHVTRDGGRTWNDVTPPALTPWSKVSIMDASHFDANTAYAAVNTFRLDDLRPHIYRTRDGGKTWTHISNGIPDGGIVNVVREDPKRRGLLFAGTEQAVYASFNDGEEWVSLRNNMPATSIRDLVIKGDDVVVGTHGRSFYILDDITPLRQITEQTESEAVHLFAPQEAIRFRWNKNTDTPLPPDEPAGQNPPDGAIINYWLKSDATRVGVEILDAQGGVVRTYASDDPVEPLVEGRNTPDYWIRPHRALAAGSGFHRFVWDMHHERPAVNGFSYPISATFANTPRTPHGSWVAPGKYTVRLTVDGQSRSQPLIVKMDPRVKATAADLKLQYDTSRAIDALLRRTSAALRGIRAAAKTAQITDLDQRLSRASAPLGQLFGAVEAADAAPMPVVMEEWKRTAAAIEPLLAEWEKVKAGPR
;
A
#
# COMPACT_ATOMS: atom_id res chain seq x y z
N MET A 1 -38.99 -79.96 -12.20
CA MET A 1 -38.69 -80.62 -10.92
C MET A 1 -37.44 -80.16 -10.33
N ARG A 2 -37.41 -79.91 -9.03
CA ARG A 2 -36.33 -79.51 -8.13
C ARG A 2 -35.94 -78.07 -8.09
N LYS A 3 -36.40 -77.46 -7.01
CA LYS A 3 -36.00 -76.16 -6.41
C LYS A 3 -34.61 -76.28 -5.77
N THR A 4 -33.79 -75.29 -5.96
CA THR A 4 -32.62 -75.06 -5.08
C THR A 4 -32.62 -73.59 -4.71
N ARG A 5 -32.65 -73.31 -3.42
CA ARG A 5 -32.59 -72.00 -2.79
C ARG A 5 -31.10 -71.52 -2.78
N LEU A 6 -30.86 -70.32 -3.21
CA LEU A 6 -29.59 -69.59 -2.90
C LEU A 6 -29.87 -68.48 -1.90
N ALA A 7 -29.09 -68.48 -0.82
CA ALA A 7 -29.13 -67.49 0.20
C ALA A 7 -28.39 -66.18 -0.27
N LEU A 8 -29.03 -65.04 -0.16
CA LEU A 8 -28.37 -63.68 -0.32
C LEU A 8 -27.70 -63.32 0.98
N LEU A 9 -26.37 -63.17 0.92
CA LEU A 9 -25.60 -62.42 1.89
C LEU A 9 -25.65 -60.97 1.49
N ALA A 10 -26.27 -60.11 2.33
CA ALA A 10 -26.21 -58.65 2.21
C ALA A 10 -24.88 -58.14 2.76
N ALA A 11 -23.97 -57.70 1.84
CA ALA A 11 -22.83 -56.89 2.19
C ALA A 11 -23.27 -55.43 2.22
N ALA A 12 -23.35 -54.81 3.41
CA ALA A 12 -23.58 -53.40 3.55
C ALA A 12 -22.27 -52.63 3.20
N GLY A 13 -22.18 -52.20 1.95
CA GLY A 13 -21.18 -51.21 1.50
C GLY A 13 -21.57 -49.85 2.02
N LEU A 14 -20.80 -49.31 2.94
CA LEU A 14 -20.79 -47.88 3.31
C LEU A 14 -20.33 -47.07 2.09
N LEU A 15 -21.27 -46.58 1.31
CA LEU A 15 -21.04 -45.50 0.34
C LEU A 15 -20.84 -44.22 1.13
N SER A 16 -19.57 -43.85 1.34
CA SER A 16 -19.23 -42.46 1.68
C SER A 16 -19.58 -41.56 0.50
N TRP A 17 -20.68 -40.86 0.57
CA TRP A 17 -20.93 -39.71 -0.32
C TRP A 17 -19.83 -38.67 -0.09
N PRO A 18 -19.15 -38.18 -1.14
CA PRO A 18 -18.42 -36.98 -1.01
C PRO A 18 -19.45 -35.87 -0.71
N GLY A 19 -19.37 -35.30 0.48
CA GLY A 19 -20.17 -34.10 0.81
C GLY A 19 -19.87 -33.04 -0.26
N VAL A 20 -20.90 -32.68 -1.02
CA VAL A 20 -20.88 -31.47 -1.83
C VAL A 20 -20.82 -30.35 -0.81
N PHE A 21 -19.60 -29.83 -0.55
CA PHE A 21 -19.43 -28.59 0.17
C PHE A 21 -20.08 -27.51 -0.70
N ALA A 22 -21.21 -26.98 -0.25
CA ALA A 22 -21.80 -25.82 -0.86
C ALA A 22 -20.72 -24.72 -0.91
N GLN A 23 -20.51 -24.12 -2.06
CA GLN A 23 -19.61 -22.97 -2.22
C GLN A 23 -20.08 -21.90 -1.23
N THR A 24 -19.24 -21.62 -0.24
CA THR A 24 -19.48 -20.49 0.68
C THR A 24 -19.25 -19.22 -0.13
N ARG A 25 -20.31 -18.69 -0.72
CA ARG A 25 -20.24 -17.44 -1.46
C ARG A 25 -20.02 -16.34 -0.43
N MET A 26 -18.88 -15.67 -0.49
CA MET A 26 -18.60 -14.55 0.42
C MET A 26 -19.58 -13.41 0.15
N PRO A 27 -20.23 -12.83 1.19
CA PRO A 27 -20.94 -11.57 1.04
C PRO A 27 -20.04 -10.50 0.44
N ASP A 28 -20.59 -9.66 -0.42
CA ASP A 28 -19.88 -8.49 -0.92
C ASP A 28 -19.59 -7.53 0.24
N VAL A 29 -18.32 -7.47 0.67
CA VAL A 29 -17.87 -6.64 1.80
C VAL A 29 -17.14 -5.37 1.33
N ARG A 30 -17.49 -4.83 0.16
CA ARG A 30 -16.82 -3.62 -0.40
C ARG A 30 -16.89 -2.39 0.49
N GLU A 31 -17.85 -2.28 1.40
CA GLU A 31 -17.87 -1.22 2.42
C GLU A 31 -16.81 -1.39 3.53
N MET A 32 -16.10 -2.52 3.57
CA MET A 32 -14.86 -2.64 4.34
C MET A 32 -13.71 -2.05 3.51
N GLU A 33 -13.49 -0.76 3.66
CA GLU A 33 -12.49 -0.03 2.88
C GLU A 33 -11.10 -0.12 3.50
N TRP A 34 -10.10 -0.29 2.62
CA TRP A 34 -8.70 -0.13 2.97
C TRP A 34 -8.35 1.36 3.08
N ARG A 35 -7.77 1.78 4.18
CA ARG A 35 -7.22 3.13 4.32
C ARG A 35 -5.72 3.15 4.07
N ASN A 36 -5.26 4.10 3.26
CA ASN A 36 -3.84 4.40 3.10
C ASN A 36 -3.37 5.24 4.29
N ILE A 37 -2.32 4.80 4.97
CA ILE A 37 -1.75 5.51 6.11
C ILE A 37 -0.45 6.26 5.77
N GLY A 38 0.02 6.17 4.53
CA GLY A 38 1.34 6.66 4.14
C GLY A 38 2.47 5.67 4.51
N PRO A 39 3.69 6.14 4.77
CA PRO A 39 4.13 7.53 4.66
C PRO A 39 4.06 8.05 3.22
N HIS A 40 3.90 9.36 3.07
CA HIS A 40 3.95 10.01 1.77
C HIS A 40 5.41 10.21 1.35
N ARG A 41 6.11 9.10 1.16
CA ARG A 41 7.46 9.02 0.61
C ARG A 41 7.36 8.30 -0.73
N ALA A 42 8.00 8.88 -1.74
CA ALA A 42 7.99 8.31 -3.07
C ALA A 42 8.92 7.09 -3.19
N SER A 43 8.76 6.34 -4.29
CA SER A 43 9.63 5.22 -4.66
C SER A 43 9.88 5.20 -6.17
N ARG A 44 10.44 4.09 -6.65
CA ARG A 44 10.91 3.91 -8.03
C ARG A 44 9.88 4.35 -9.07
N THR A 45 10.20 5.45 -9.74
CA THR A 45 9.41 6.03 -10.82
C THR A 45 10.15 5.81 -12.14
N LYS A 46 9.63 4.89 -12.97
CA LYS A 46 10.28 4.46 -14.23
C LYS A 46 9.88 5.28 -15.44
N ALA A 47 8.67 5.81 -15.43
CA ALA A 47 8.10 6.56 -16.56
C ALA A 47 7.78 7.99 -16.16
N LEU A 48 7.99 8.92 -17.07
CA LEU A 48 7.77 10.34 -16.87
C LEU A 48 7.52 11.01 -18.22
N ASP A 49 6.50 11.83 -18.30
CA ASP A 49 6.29 12.75 -19.43
C ASP A 49 5.56 14.02 -18.98
N GLY A 50 5.80 15.14 -19.67
CA GLY A 50 5.13 16.40 -19.46
C GLY A 50 4.28 16.82 -20.65
N VAL A 51 3.38 17.76 -20.48
CA VAL A 51 2.53 18.33 -21.52
C VAL A 51 3.06 19.70 -21.95
N PRO A 52 3.75 19.85 -23.11
CA PRO A 52 4.37 21.11 -23.49
C PRO A 52 3.41 22.32 -23.45
N SER A 53 2.19 22.15 -23.97
CA SER A 53 1.14 23.19 -23.99
C SER A 53 0.51 23.47 -22.63
N GLN A 54 0.80 22.65 -21.60
CA GLN A 54 0.32 22.78 -20.23
C GLN A 54 1.49 22.65 -19.26
N PRO A 55 2.30 23.72 -19.07
CA PRO A 55 3.63 23.63 -18.45
C PRO A 55 3.68 23.20 -16.99
N HIS A 56 2.51 23.08 -16.34
CA HIS A 56 2.38 22.55 -14.99
C HIS A 56 1.81 21.13 -14.93
N THR A 57 1.48 20.52 -16.09
CA THR A 57 0.88 19.18 -16.16
C THR A 57 1.92 18.13 -16.50
N PHE A 58 2.05 17.12 -15.62
CA PHE A 58 2.97 16.00 -15.78
C PHE A 58 2.29 14.69 -15.39
N TYR A 59 2.81 13.61 -15.96
CA TYR A 59 2.40 12.24 -15.67
C TYR A 59 3.63 11.43 -15.29
N ILE A 60 3.47 10.57 -14.28
CA ILE A 60 4.50 9.62 -13.87
C ILE A 60 3.94 8.21 -13.80
N GLY A 61 4.81 7.24 -14.09
CA GLY A 61 4.54 5.81 -13.96
C GLY A 61 5.48 5.20 -12.93
N VAL A 62 4.89 4.62 -11.90
CA VAL A 62 5.59 4.09 -10.73
C VAL A 62 5.63 2.56 -10.78
N ALA A 63 6.76 1.96 -10.39
CA ALA A 63 6.89 0.52 -10.23
C ALA A 63 5.89 0.03 -9.17
N ASN A 64 4.93 -0.81 -9.56
CA ASN A 64 3.81 -1.29 -8.73
C ASN A 64 2.95 -0.18 -8.08
N GLY A 65 3.08 1.07 -8.52
CA GLY A 65 2.39 2.23 -7.95
C GLY A 65 1.37 2.89 -8.89
N GLY A 66 1.22 2.38 -10.12
CA GLY A 66 0.28 2.92 -11.10
C GLY A 66 0.74 4.22 -11.78
N VAL A 67 -0.18 4.91 -12.42
CA VAL A 67 0.04 6.20 -13.08
C VAL A 67 -0.52 7.33 -12.21
N TRP A 68 0.26 8.40 -12.07
CA TRP A 68 -0.11 9.58 -11.32
C TRP A 68 -0.03 10.83 -12.21
N LYS A 69 -0.89 11.79 -11.92
CA LYS A 69 -0.98 13.09 -12.62
C LYS A 69 -0.83 14.24 -11.66
N THR A 70 -0.09 15.28 -12.07
CA THR A 70 -0.12 16.61 -11.44
C THR A 70 -0.55 17.67 -12.45
N THR A 71 -1.17 18.75 -11.99
CA THR A 71 -1.53 19.93 -12.79
C THR A 71 -0.98 21.23 -12.19
N ASP A 72 -0.10 21.10 -11.19
CA ASP A 72 0.46 22.19 -10.41
C ASP A 72 1.99 22.03 -10.20
N ALA A 73 2.67 21.45 -11.19
CA ALA A 73 4.12 21.23 -11.20
C ALA A 73 4.61 20.37 -10.03
N GLY A 74 3.86 19.35 -9.66
CA GLY A 74 4.26 18.36 -8.67
C GLY A 74 3.99 18.74 -7.21
N ARG A 75 3.14 19.74 -6.95
CA ARG A 75 2.68 20.01 -5.60
C ARG A 75 1.69 18.95 -5.12
N ILE A 76 0.69 18.62 -5.95
CA ILE A 76 -0.25 17.54 -5.68
C ILE A 76 -0.15 16.49 -6.78
N TRP A 77 -0.08 15.23 -6.38
CA TRP A 77 -0.12 14.09 -7.27
C TRP A 77 -1.40 13.28 -7.04
N THR A 78 -2.17 13.05 -8.10
CA THR A 78 -3.41 12.28 -8.06
C THR A 78 -3.22 10.97 -8.81
N PRO A 79 -3.53 9.81 -8.21
CA PRO A 79 -3.52 8.54 -8.92
C PRO A 79 -4.66 8.50 -9.93
N ILE A 80 -4.39 7.98 -11.14
CA ILE A 80 -5.35 7.95 -12.25
C ILE A 80 -5.42 6.57 -12.94
N PHE A 81 -4.91 5.52 -12.29
CA PHE A 81 -4.81 4.17 -12.87
C PHE A 81 -5.27 3.07 -11.89
N ASP A 82 -5.95 3.44 -10.81
CA ASP A 82 -6.23 2.55 -9.67
C ASP A 82 -7.23 1.44 -9.99
N GLU A 83 -8.11 1.63 -10.97
CA GLU A 83 -9.08 0.62 -11.41
C GLU A 83 -8.48 -0.49 -12.29
N GLU A 84 -7.27 -0.27 -12.83
CA GLU A 84 -6.65 -1.21 -13.75
C GLU A 84 -6.11 -2.46 -13.06
N SER A 85 -5.80 -3.48 -13.86
CA SER A 85 -5.39 -4.81 -13.35
C SER A 85 -3.90 -4.93 -13.04
N THR A 86 -3.09 -3.92 -13.32
CA THR A 86 -1.66 -3.87 -12.98
C THR A 86 -1.26 -2.51 -12.44
N GLY A 87 -0.33 -2.49 -11.49
CA GLY A 87 0.29 -1.26 -10.97
C GLY A 87 1.70 -1.02 -11.46
N SER A 88 2.34 -1.97 -12.15
CA SER A 88 3.74 -1.83 -12.58
C SER A 88 3.82 -1.08 -13.92
N ILE A 89 4.44 0.10 -13.92
CA ILE A 89 4.53 0.97 -15.10
C ILE A 89 6.00 1.22 -15.47
N GLY A 90 6.37 0.86 -16.71
CA GLY A 90 7.73 1.02 -17.23
C GLY A 90 7.89 2.14 -18.25
N ALA A 91 6.82 2.51 -18.95
CA ALA A 91 6.84 3.55 -19.98
C ALA A 91 5.53 4.34 -20.02
N LEU A 92 5.62 5.61 -20.40
CA LEU A 92 4.48 6.52 -20.57
C LEU A 92 4.82 7.54 -21.65
N ALA A 93 3.85 7.88 -22.51
CA ALA A 93 3.98 8.95 -23.48
C ALA A 93 2.65 9.68 -23.66
N VAL A 94 2.67 11.00 -23.58
CA VAL A 94 1.58 11.89 -23.99
C VAL A 94 1.76 12.21 -25.48
N ALA A 95 0.69 12.11 -26.28
CA ALA A 95 0.77 12.43 -27.69
C ALA A 95 1.01 13.93 -27.89
N PRO A 96 2.09 14.36 -28.58
CA PRO A 96 2.37 15.80 -28.75
C PRO A 96 1.28 16.54 -29.52
N SER A 97 0.56 15.86 -30.43
CA SER A 97 -0.54 16.44 -31.24
C SER A 97 -1.88 16.51 -30.52
N ASP A 98 -2.08 15.74 -29.43
CA ASP A 98 -3.30 15.72 -28.61
C ASP A 98 -3.00 15.34 -27.16
N PRO A 99 -2.97 16.32 -26.23
CA PRO A 99 -2.63 16.07 -24.83
C PRO A 99 -3.64 15.22 -24.07
N ASN A 100 -4.81 14.91 -24.65
CA ASN A 100 -5.76 13.96 -24.07
C ASN A 100 -5.39 12.50 -24.34
N VAL A 101 -4.55 12.25 -25.35
CA VAL A 101 -4.13 10.90 -25.73
C VAL A 101 -2.85 10.54 -25.01
N ILE A 102 -2.92 9.49 -24.19
CA ILE A 102 -1.79 8.97 -23.41
C ILE A 102 -1.67 7.48 -23.66
N TYR A 103 -0.46 7.01 -23.86
CA TYR A 103 -0.13 5.58 -23.90
C TYR A 103 0.74 5.19 -22.71
N VAL A 104 0.46 4.04 -22.14
CA VAL A 104 1.20 3.47 -21.01
C VAL A 104 1.65 2.07 -21.35
N GLY A 105 2.93 1.80 -21.13
CA GLY A 105 3.53 0.46 -21.18
C GLY A 105 3.77 -0.07 -19.77
N SER A 106 3.23 -1.23 -19.46
CA SER A 106 3.36 -1.83 -18.13
C SER A 106 4.64 -2.68 -17.98
N GLY A 107 5.03 -2.97 -16.72
CA GLY A 107 6.30 -3.60 -16.35
C GLY A 107 7.40 -2.59 -16.10
N GLU A 108 8.60 -3.02 -15.68
CA GLU A 108 9.68 -2.10 -15.28
C GLU A 108 10.81 -1.98 -16.29
N ALA A 109 10.92 -2.93 -17.23
CA ALA A 109 11.96 -3.02 -18.27
C ALA A 109 13.39 -2.85 -17.75
N ALA A 110 13.70 -3.48 -16.65
CA ALA A 110 15.01 -3.57 -16.03
C ALA A 110 15.41 -5.03 -15.81
N GLN A 111 16.64 -5.27 -15.40
CA GLN A 111 17.12 -6.59 -14.97
C GLN A 111 17.57 -6.50 -13.52
N ARG A 112 16.67 -6.87 -12.62
CA ARG A 112 16.88 -6.83 -11.16
C ARG A 112 16.00 -7.89 -10.46
N PRO A 113 16.32 -8.26 -9.19
CA PRO A 113 15.66 -9.39 -8.53
C PRO A 113 14.27 -9.10 -7.95
N ASP A 114 13.82 -7.84 -7.93
CA ASP A 114 12.59 -7.36 -7.27
C ASP A 114 11.59 -6.74 -8.25
N LEU A 115 11.57 -7.18 -9.49
CA LEU A 115 10.70 -6.66 -10.55
C LEU A 115 9.22 -6.92 -10.30
N GLY A 116 8.39 -5.94 -10.71
CA GLY A 116 6.97 -6.13 -10.94
C GLY A 116 6.67 -6.55 -12.37
N THR A 117 5.63 -7.36 -12.56
CA THR A 117 5.16 -7.76 -13.89
C THR A 117 4.16 -6.78 -14.45
N GLY A 118 4.29 -6.47 -15.75
CA GLY A 118 3.26 -5.82 -16.54
C GLY A 118 2.40 -6.83 -17.31
N ASN A 119 1.39 -6.31 -18.00
CA ASN A 119 0.47 -7.08 -18.82
C ASN A 119 0.13 -6.40 -20.16
N GLY A 120 1.04 -5.57 -20.69
CA GLY A 120 0.90 -4.95 -22.02
C GLY A 120 0.70 -3.44 -22.00
N VAL A 121 -0.01 -2.94 -23.02
CA VAL A 121 -0.16 -1.52 -23.32
C VAL A 121 -1.58 -1.04 -23.01
N TYR A 122 -1.69 0.19 -22.48
CA TYR A 122 -2.95 0.88 -22.21
C TYR A 122 -2.99 2.24 -22.91
N LYS A 123 -4.19 2.72 -23.18
CA LYS A 123 -4.44 4.04 -23.79
C LYS A 123 -5.55 4.78 -23.06
N SER A 124 -5.36 6.07 -22.85
CA SER A 124 -6.41 7.02 -22.52
C SER A 124 -6.61 7.99 -23.67
N THR A 125 -7.83 8.49 -23.85
CA THR A 125 -8.20 9.55 -24.81
C THR A 125 -8.87 10.74 -24.12
N ASP A 126 -8.81 10.80 -22.79
CA ASP A 126 -9.48 11.80 -21.97
C ASP A 126 -8.55 12.32 -20.82
N ALA A 127 -7.24 12.39 -21.12
CA ALA A 127 -6.19 12.85 -20.21
C ALA A 127 -6.09 12.02 -18.92
N GLY A 128 -6.31 10.70 -19.02
CA GLY A 128 -6.12 9.73 -17.95
C GLY A 128 -7.35 9.50 -17.05
N LYS A 129 -8.53 9.96 -17.45
CA LYS A 129 -9.76 9.68 -16.68
C LYS A 129 -10.23 8.25 -16.85
N THR A 130 -10.12 7.70 -18.08
CA THR A 130 -10.44 6.31 -18.40
C THR A 130 -9.33 5.68 -19.24
N TRP A 131 -9.20 4.36 -19.14
CA TRP A 131 -8.17 3.59 -19.79
C TRP A 131 -8.73 2.41 -20.58
N THR A 132 -8.08 2.07 -21.68
CA THR A 132 -8.39 0.92 -22.53
C THR A 132 -7.14 0.07 -22.68
N HIS A 133 -7.22 -1.21 -22.35
CA HIS A 133 -6.14 -2.16 -22.59
C HIS A 133 -6.05 -2.50 -24.09
N LEU A 134 -4.85 -2.39 -24.69
CA LEU A 134 -4.63 -2.52 -26.13
C LEU A 134 -4.00 -3.84 -26.59
N GLY A 135 -3.52 -4.69 -25.66
CA GLY A 135 -2.84 -5.96 -26.00
C GLY A 135 -1.38 -5.99 -25.55
N LEU A 136 -0.59 -6.85 -26.19
CA LEU A 136 0.79 -7.18 -25.82
C LEU A 136 0.90 -7.68 -24.36
N ARG A 137 -0.03 -8.57 -23.97
CA ARG A 137 -0.13 -9.06 -22.57
C ARG A 137 1.06 -9.87 -22.13
N ASP A 138 1.67 -10.62 -23.05
CA ASP A 138 2.81 -11.49 -22.80
C ASP A 138 4.15 -10.75 -22.87
N SER A 139 4.15 -9.43 -23.08
CA SER A 139 5.39 -8.64 -23.07
C SER A 139 6.03 -8.53 -21.69
N GLN A 140 5.26 -8.60 -20.63
CA GLN A 140 5.62 -8.42 -19.21
C GLN A 140 6.40 -7.12 -18.87
N GLN A 141 7.29 -6.67 -19.76
CA GLN A 141 8.19 -5.54 -19.54
C GLN A 141 8.24 -4.64 -20.77
N ILE A 142 7.73 -3.40 -20.65
CA ILE A 142 7.79 -2.40 -21.73
C ILE A 142 8.69 -1.26 -21.30
N GLY A 143 9.78 -1.05 -22.06
CA GLY A 143 10.86 -0.10 -21.73
C GLY A 143 10.61 1.30 -22.24
N GLN A 144 9.92 1.44 -23.40
CA GLN A 144 9.64 2.73 -23.99
C GLN A 144 8.37 2.67 -24.83
N VAL A 145 7.64 3.78 -24.81
CA VAL A 145 6.56 4.08 -25.73
C VAL A 145 6.82 5.45 -26.33
N VAL A 146 6.71 5.60 -27.64
CA VAL A 146 6.85 6.89 -28.32
C VAL A 146 5.72 7.08 -29.33
N VAL A 147 5.11 8.29 -29.32
CA VAL A 147 4.02 8.66 -30.21
C VAL A 147 4.56 9.60 -31.29
N ASP A 148 4.10 9.42 -32.52
CA ASP A 148 4.41 10.32 -33.61
C ASP A 148 3.94 11.76 -33.25
N PRO A 149 4.82 12.77 -33.37
CA PRO A 149 4.48 14.14 -32.97
C PRO A 149 3.33 14.74 -33.80
N LYS A 150 3.00 14.18 -34.97
CA LYS A 150 1.97 14.67 -35.87
C LYS A 150 0.71 13.79 -35.94
N ASP A 151 0.79 12.53 -35.45
CA ASP A 151 -0.30 11.56 -35.50
C ASP A 151 -0.38 10.76 -34.19
N ALA A 152 -1.34 11.11 -33.35
CA ALA A 152 -1.59 10.43 -32.07
C ALA A 152 -1.97 8.94 -32.23
N ASN A 153 -2.27 8.45 -33.44
CA ASN A 153 -2.58 7.04 -33.70
C ASN A 153 -1.36 6.21 -34.11
N ARG A 154 -0.25 6.87 -34.46
CA ARG A 154 0.99 6.18 -34.77
C ARG A 154 1.89 6.10 -33.55
N VAL A 155 2.09 4.87 -33.04
CA VAL A 155 2.86 4.63 -31.81
C VAL A 155 3.84 3.50 -32.00
N PHE A 156 5.02 3.62 -31.38
CA PHE A 156 6.02 2.55 -31.28
C PHE A 156 6.16 2.12 -29.82
N VAL A 157 6.35 0.82 -29.60
CA VAL A 157 6.50 0.19 -28.30
C VAL A 157 7.76 -0.66 -28.31
N ALA A 158 8.67 -0.40 -27.37
CA ALA A 158 9.85 -1.23 -27.12
C ALA A 158 9.52 -2.24 -26.01
N ALA A 159 9.32 -3.51 -26.39
CA ALA A 159 8.99 -4.59 -25.48
C ALA A 159 10.24 -5.42 -25.17
N LEU A 160 10.65 -5.41 -23.87
CA LEU A 160 11.80 -6.21 -23.42
C LEU A 160 11.44 -7.70 -23.30
N GLY A 161 10.18 -8.03 -23.00
CA GLY A 161 9.70 -9.40 -22.79
C GLY A 161 9.96 -9.92 -21.38
N HIS A 162 9.82 -11.24 -21.19
CA HIS A 162 10.01 -11.90 -19.88
C HIS A 162 11.42 -11.72 -19.34
N PRO A 163 11.63 -11.23 -18.12
CA PRO A 163 12.96 -11.12 -17.54
C PRO A 163 13.57 -12.48 -17.18
N TYR A 164 12.72 -13.47 -16.88
CA TYR A 164 13.13 -14.79 -16.40
C TYR A 164 12.93 -15.93 -17.41
N GLY A 165 12.41 -15.67 -18.61
CA GLY A 165 12.14 -16.68 -19.62
C GLY A 165 12.22 -16.16 -21.05
N PRO A 166 12.25 -17.06 -22.06
CA PRO A 166 12.06 -16.68 -23.45
C PRO A 166 10.58 -16.40 -23.72
N ASN A 167 10.29 -15.47 -24.62
CA ASN A 167 8.93 -15.26 -25.15
C ASN A 167 8.97 -14.54 -26.49
N THR A 168 7.85 -14.51 -27.21
CA THR A 168 7.79 -13.95 -28.56
C THR A 168 7.29 -12.50 -28.64
N GLU A 169 6.65 -11.98 -27.60
CA GLU A 169 6.26 -10.56 -27.52
C GLU A 169 7.46 -9.70 -27.09
N ARG A 170 8.52 -9.71 -27.91
CA ARG A 170 9.77 -8.95 -27.74
C ARG A 170 10.12 -8.15 -28.98
N GLY A 171 10.93 -7.11 -28.82
CA GLY A 171 11.41 -6.25 -29.88
C GLY A 171 10.65 -4.95 -29.99
N ILE A 172 10.50 -4.41 -31.19
CA ILE A 172 9.79 -3.17 -31.45
C ILE A 172 8.48 -3.47 -32.15
N PHE A 173 7.40 -2.94 -31.58
CA PHE A 173 6.06 -3.00 -32.15
C PHE A 173 5.63 -1.62 -32.63
N ARG A 174 4.86 -1.57 -33.71
CA ARG A 174 4.27 -0.36 -34.30
C ARG A 174 2.76 -0.53 -34.41
N SER A 175 2.02 0.50 -34.05
CA SER A 175 0.61 0.67 -34.42
C SER A 175 0.46 1.94 -35.28
N THR A 176 -0.46 1.92 -36.25
CA THR A 176 -0.86 3.06 -37.08
C THR A 176 -2.36 3.35 -36.97
N ASP A 177 -3.05 2.63 -36.09
CA ASP A 177 -4.50 2.70 -35.92
C ASP A 177 -4.91 3.04 -34.47
N GLY A 178 -3.99 3.65 -33.71
CA GLY A 178 -4.22 4.06 -32.32
C GLY A 178 -4.16 2.93 -31.34
N GLY A 179 -3.46 1.85 -31.64
CA GLY A 179 -3.27 0.69 -30.75
C GLY A 179 -4.35 -0.39 -30.91
N LYS A 180 -5.22 -0.32 -31.92
CA LYS A 180 -6.18 -1.39 -32.22
C LYS A 180 -5.49 -2.66 -32.70
N SER A 181 -4.35 -2.48 -33.39
CA SER A 181 -3.45 -3.56 -33.78
C SER A 181 -1.99 -3.14 -33.61
N PHE A 182 -1.12 -4.14 -33.35
CA PHE A 182 0.33 -3.96 -33.28
C PHE A 182 1.02 -4.90 -34.23
N GLU A 183 1.92 -4.35 -35.08
CA GLU A 183 2.82 -5.08 -35.95
C GLU A 183 4.19 -5.12 -35.31
N ARG A 184 4.82 -6.31 -35.22
CA ARG A 184 6.20 -6.48 -34.76
C ARG A 184 7.17 -6.13 -35.87
N VAL A 185 7.71 -4.90 -35.88
CA VAL A 185 8.51 -4.35 -36.98
C VAL A 185 10.01 -4.58 -36.86
N LEU A 186 10.51 -4.84 -35.62
CA LEU A 186 11.92 -5.22 -35.41
C LEU A 186 11.97 -6.36 -34.36
N TYR A 187 12.46 -7.52 -34.80
CA TYR A 187 12.56 -8.71 -33.97
C TYR A 187 13.83 -9.48 -34.32
N LYS A 188 14.49 -10.03 -33.34
CA LYS A 188 15.68 -10.86 -33.51
C LYS A 188 15.39 -12.33 -33.20
N ASP A 189 15.06 -12.58 -31.94
CA ASP A 189 14.75 -13.91 -31.38
C ASP A 189 13.95 -13.79 -30.07
N GLU A 190 13.59 -14.92 -29.47
CA GLU A 190 12.83 -15.00 -28.21
C GLU A 190 13.62 -14.58 -26.94
N ASN A 191 14.89 -14.20 -27.07
CA ASN A 191 15.78 -13.80 -25.98
C ASN A 191 16.19 -12.32 -26.06
N THR A 192 15.90 -11.64 -27.19
CA THR A 192 16.32 -10.27 -27.47
C THR A 192 15.11 -9.34 -27.49
N GLY A 193 15.02 -8.40 -26.54
CA GLY A 193 13.90 -7.45 -26.43
C GLY A 193 14.26 -6.02 -26.79
N GLY A 194 13.24 -5.17 -27.02
CA GLY A 194 13.40 -3.73 -27.19
C GLY A 194 13.49 -3.01 -25.84
N THR A 195 14.45 -2.10 -25.71
CA THR A 195 14.61 -1.28 -24.50
C THR A 195 14.36 0.19 -24.73
N ASP A 196 14.62 0.67 -25.93
CA ASP A 196 14.44 2.08 -26.27
C ASP A 196 14.00 2.22 -27.73
N VAL A 197 13.22 3.26 -28.03
CA VAL A 197 12.80 3.67 -29.39
C VAL A 197 12.59 5.16 -29.42
N LEU A 198 13.12 5.84 -30.46
CA LEU A 198 13.00 7.28 -30.67
C LEU A 198 12.60 7.59 -32.10
N LEU A 199 11.87 8.69 -32.27
CA LEU A 199 11.59 9.29 -33.57
C LEU A 199 12.45 10.54 -33.78
N ASP A 200 12.88 10.77 -35.02
CA ASP A 200 13.41 12.07 -35.40
C ASP A 200 12.27 13.10 -35.32
N PRO A 201 12.41 14.16 -34.50
CA PRO A 201 11.32 15.11 -34.25
C PRO A 201 10.94 15.93 -35.49
N THR A 202 11.81 15.98 -36.51
CA THR A 202 11.57 16.71 -37.75
C THR A 202 11.05 15.80 -38.87
N ASN A 203 11.43 14.50 -38.83
CA ASN A 203 11.00 13.51 -39.80
C ASN A 203 10.68 12.17 -39.10
N PRO A 204 9.44 11.94 -38.66
CA PRO A 204 9.04 10.73 -37.93
C PRO A 204 9.19 9.40 -38.69
N ASN A 205 9.56 9.44 -40.00
CA ASN A 205 9.92 8.23 -40.76
C ASN A 205 11.32 7.72 -40.40
N ILE A 206 12.14 8.57 -39.81
CA ILE A 206 13.44 8.14 -39.27
C ILE A 206 13.22 7.69 -37.83
N VAL A 207 13.47 6.40 -37.57
CA VAL A 207 13.26 5.75 -36.28
C VAL A 207 14.55 5.10 -35.83
N TYR A 208 14.92 5.31 -34.56
CA TYR A 208 16.05 4.62 -33.90
C TYR A 208 15.52 3.68 -32.83
N ALA A 209 16.10 2.50 -32.70
CA ALA A 209 15.72 1.51 -31.72
C ALA A 209 16.93 0.77 -31.13
N ALA A 210 16.90 0.52 -29.83
CA ALA A 210 17.86 -0.30 -29.11
C ALA A 210 17.25 -1.66 -28.76
N LEU A 211 17.94 -2.73 -29.12
CA LEU A 211 17.65 -4.08 -28.66
C LEU A 211 18.67 -4.52 -27.62
N TRP A 212 18.22 -5.30 -26.66
CA TRP A 212 19.03 -5.85 -25.58
C TRP A 212 18.76 -7.34 -25.40
N GLN A 213 19.80 -8.14 -25.45
CA GLN A 213 19.73 -9.54 -25.12
C GLN A 213 20.22 -9.74 -23.69
N ALA A 214 19.29 -10.02 -22.79
CA ALA A 214 19.55 -10.18 -21.35
C ALA A 214 18.63 -11.21 -20.71
N ARG A 215 19.07 -11.82 -19.63
CA ARG A 215 18.31 -12.79 -18.84
C ARG A 215 18.66 -12.67 -17.36
N GLN A 216 17.64 -12.47 -16.50
CA GLN A 216 17.78 -12.58 -15.06
C GLN A 216 17.77 -14.06 -14.64
N GLY A 217 18.70 -14.48 -13.77
CA GLY A 217 18.65 -15.80 -13.14
C GLY A 217 17.71 -15.83 -11.92
N PRO A 218 17.26 -17.00 -11.47
CA PRO A 218 16.45 -17.12 -10.26
C PRO A 218 17.20 -16.76 -8.97
N TRP A 219 18.50 -16.78 -8.98
CA TRP A 219 19.42 -16.15 -8.01
C TRP A 219 19.58 -14.65 -8.32
N GLU A 220 20.22 -13.86 -7.47
CA GLU A 220 20.26 -12.40 -7.58
C GLU A 220 21.25 -11.85 -8.65
N ASN A 221 21.61 -12.60 -9.67
CA ASN A 221 22.40 -12.15 -10.83
C ASN A 221 21.85 -12.72 -12.15
N GLY A 222 22.43 -12.35 -13.27
CA GLY A 222 22.02 -12.81 -14.59
C GLY A 222 23.01 -12.46 -15.67
N ALA A 223 22.69 -12.72 -16.94
CA ALA A 223 23.44 -12.30 -18.11
C ALA A 223 22.84 -11.01 -18.67
N PHE A 224 23.65 -9.97 -18.77
CA PHE A 224 23.23 -8.62 -19.19
C PHE A 224 23.85 -8.17 -20.51
N SER A 225 24.42 -9.09 -21.28
CA SER A 225 24.94 -8.86 -22.61
C SER A 225 24.69 -10.07 -23.50
N GLY A 226 24.58 -9.85 -24.81
CA GLY A 226 24.37 -10.92 -25.76
C GLY A 226 24.50 -10.45 -27.21
N PRO A 227 24.72 -11.39 -28.19
CA PRO A 227 24.93 -11.07 -29.61
C PRO A 227 23.69 -10.43 -30.29
N GLY A 228 22.54 -10.51 -29.68
CA GLY A 228 21.33 -9.84 -30.15
C GLY A 228 21.27 -8.34 -29.81
N SER A 229 22.07 -7.85 -28.84
CA SER A 229 22.14 -6.45 -28.48
C SER A 229 22.66 -5.57 -29.62
N GLY A 230 22.06 -4.38 -29.77
CA GLY A 230 22.53 -3.44 -30.80
C GLY A 230 21.61 -2.24 -30.97
N LEU A 231 22.13 -1.26 -31.73
CA LEU A 231 21.42 -0.06 -32.13
C LEU A 231 20.98 -0.19 -33.60
N PHE A 232 19.75 0.17 -33.91
CA PHE A 232 19.13 0.02 -35.23
C PHE A 232 18.52 1.33 -35.70
N LYS A 233 18.48 1.54 -37.04
CA LYS A 233 17.87 2.70 -37.70
C LYS A 233 16.93 2.24 -38.81
N SER A 234 15.78 2.86 -38.88
CA SER A 234 14.87 2.81 -40.03
C SER A 234 14.75 4.21 -40.65
N THR A 235 14.50 4.27 -41.97
CA THR A 235 14.25 5.53 -42.71
C THR A 235 12.91 5.52 -43.44
N ASP A 236 12.12 4.44 -43.24
CA ASP A 236 10.83 4.20 -43.89
C ASP A 236 9.70 3.96 -42.88
N GLY A 237 9.80 4.61 -41.71
CA GLY A 237 8.78 4.55 -40.68
C GLY A 237 8.75 3.21 -39.95
N GLY A 238 9.87 2.51 -39.85
CA GLY A 238 9.98 1.25 -39.13
C GLY A 238 9.65 0.02 -39.97
N THR A 239 9.53 0.13 -41.30
CA THR A 239 9.25 -1.02 -42.17
C THR A 239 10.49 -1.85 -42.42
N THR A 240 11.64 -1.20 -42.67
CA THR A 240 12.94 -1.88 -42.76
C THR A 240 13.96 -1.30 -41.79
N TRP A 241 14.90 -2.12 -41.33
CA TRP A 241 15.86 -1.75 -40.30
C TRP A 241 17.27 -2.17 -40.69
N ARG A 242 18.25 -1.33 -40.38
CA ARG A 242 19.66 -1.69 -40.44
C ARG A 242 20.34 -1.47 -39.08
N GLN A 243 21.25 -2.34 -38.73
CA GLN A 243 22.06 -2.20 -37.52
C GLN A 243 23.14 -1.14 -37.74
N LEU A 244 23.35 -0.28 -36.73
CA LEU A 244 24.40 0.72 -36.68
C LEU A 244 25.59 0.14 -35.93
N THR A 245 26.75 0.05 -36.58
CA THR A 245 27.96 -0.62 -36.02
C THR A 245 29.20 0.23 -36.06
N ALA A 246 29.28 1.22 -36.97
CA ALA A 246 30.49 2.00 -37.19
C ALA A 246 30.88 2.86 -36.00
N GLY A 247 31.92 2.46 -35.27
CA GLY A 247 32.41 3.14 -34.05
C GLY A 247 31.70 2.78 -32.74
N LEU A 248 30.72 1.87 -32.78
CA LEU A 248 30.08 1.31 -31.59
C LEU A 248 30.76 0.00 -31.17
N PRO A 249 30.75 -0.34 -29.86
CA PRO A 249 31.13 -1.65 -29.35
C PRO A 249 30.27 -2.77 -29.96
N ASN A 250 30.85 -3.98 -30.06
CA ASN A 250 30.13 -5.19 -30.45
C ASN A 250 30.14 -6.25 -29.33
N PHE A 251 29.37 -7.31 -29.48
CA PHE A 251 29.31 -8.35 -28.44
C PHE A 251 30.62 -9.19 -28.38
N GLU A 252 31.22 -9.54 -29.50
CA GLU A 252 32.34 -10.48 -29.56
C GLU A 252 33.58 -9.94 -28.85
N THR A 253 33.89 -8.66 -29.03
CA THR A 253 35.11 -8.03 -28.46
C THR A 253 34.82 -7.31 -27.16
N ASP A 254 33.64 -6.65 -27.03
CA ASP A 254 33.31 -5.71 -25.96
C ASP A 254 32.16 -6.16 -25.06
N ARG A 255 31.51 -7.30 -25.35
CA ARG A 255 30.36 -7.80 -24.56
C ARG A 255 29.26 -6.75 -24.51
N LEU A 256 28.83 -6.27 -25.67
CA LEU A 256 27.78 -5.26 -25.79
C LEU A 256 26.50 -5.66 -24.99
N GLY A 257 26.07 -4.78 -24.11
CA GLY A 257 24.86 -4.88 -23.28
C GLY A 257 23.78 -3.90 -23.71
N ARG A 258 23.25 -3.15 -22.76
CA ARG A 258 22.16 -2.20 -22.96
C ARG A 258 22.64 -0.90 -23.60
N ILE A 259 21.77 -0.31 -24.43
CA ILE A 259 22.00 1.00 -25.07
C ILE A 259 20.79 1.89 -24.79
N GLY A 260 21.02 3.11 -24.32
CA GLY A 260 20.02 4.19 -24.29
C GLY A 260 20.36 5.25 -25.31
N ILE A 261 19.36 5.91 -25.92
CA ILE A 261 19.52 6.79 -27.05
C ILE A 261 18.92 8.17 -26.76
N GLY A 262 19.59 9.25 -27.22
CA GLY A 262 19.08 10.61 -27.21
C GLY A 262 19.33 11.32 -28.53
N ILE A 263 18.36 12.08 -29.03
CA ILE A 263 18.48 12.90 -30.21
C ILE A 263 18.44 14.38 -29.83
N ALA A 264 19.23 15.21 -30.51
CA ALA A 264 19.20 16.66 -30.33
C ALA A 264 18.06 17.27 -31.19
N PRO A 265 16.98 17.81 -30.58
CA PRO A 265 15.85 18.31 -31.35
C PRO A 265 16.20 19.43 -32.31
N SER A 266 17.11 20.35 -31.90
CA SER A 266 17.59 21.45 -32.74
C SER A 266 18.56 21.04 -33.83
N ARG A 267 19.11 19.79 -33.78
CA ARG A 267 20.06 19.25 -34.75
C ARG A 267 19.90 17.72 -34.81
N PRO A 268 18.89 17.17 -35.50
CA PRO A 268 18.58 15.74 -35.47
C PRO A 268 19.67 14.83 -36.04
N SER A 269 20.67 15.40 -36.76
CA SER A 269 21.87 14.65 -37.14
C SER A 269 22.79 14.36 -35.95
N ARG A 270 22.60 15.03 -34.81
CA ARG A 270 23.36 14.77 -33.59
C ARG A 270 22.60 13.83 -32.68
N LEU A 271 23.21 12.70 -32.36
CA LEU A 271 22.72 11.67 -31.46
C LEU A 271 23.72 11.41 -30.35
N PHE A 272 23.22 10.98 -29.22
CA PHE A 272 24.01 10.45 -28.12
C PHE A 272 23.55 9.03 -27.80
N ALA A 273 24.46 8.19 -27.36
CA ALA A 273 24.18 6.87 -26.86
C ALA A 273 24.96 6.59 -25.57
N ILE A 274 24.24 6.09 -24.55
CA ILE A 274 24.85 5.50 -23.35
C ILE A 274 25.00 4.02 -23.66
N VAL A 275 26.21 3.49 -23.69
CA VAL A 275 26.48 2.12 -24.13
C VAL A 275 27.14 1.33 -23.00
N GLU A 276 26.49 0.25 -22.59
CA GLU A 276 27.05 -0.76 -21.70
C GLU A 276 27.90 -1.75 -22.50
N ALA A 277 29.19 -1.83 -22.16
CA ALA A 277 30.13 -2.74 -22.76
C ALA A 277 31.39 -2.83 -21.90
N ARG A 278 32.39 -3.66 -22.26
CA ARG A 278 33.73 -3.57 -21.63
C ARG A 278 34.33 -2.18 -21.83
N ASN A 279 34.16 -1.62 -23.01
CA ASN A 279 34.54 -0.24 -23.34
C ASN A 279 33.32 0.69 -23.27
N SER A 280 32.63 0.67 -22.13
CA SER A 280 31.43 1.53 -21.85
C SER A 280 31.76 3.00 -22.07
N GLY A 281 30.74 3.80 -22.40
CA GLY A 281 30.91 5.23 -22.56
C GLY A 281 29.68 5.96 -23.05
N VAL A 282 29.83 7.30 -23.10
CA VAL A 282 28.93 8.17 -23.84
C VAL A 282 29.50 8.27 -25.28
N PHE A 283 28.70 7.84 -26.25
CA PHE A 283 29.01 7.91 -27.67
C PHE A 283 28.19 9.03 -28.31
N ARG A 284 28.79 9.71 -29.31
CA ARG A 284 28.13 10.78 -30.06
C ARG A 284 28.26 10.50 -31.56
N SER A 285 27.20 10.69 -32.30
CA SER A 285 27.16 10.80 -33.74
C SER A 285 26.79 12.23 -34.13
N ASP A 286 27.38 12.76 -35.19
CA ASP A 286 27.05 14.06 -35.82
C ASP A 286 26.48 13.89 -37.24
N ASP A 287 26.27 12.66 -37.71
CA ASP A 287 25.84 12.28 -39.05
C ASP A 287 24.59 11.37 -39.06
N ALA A 288 23.70 11.60 -38.12
CA ALA A 288 22.45 10.84 -37.97
C ALA A 288 22.63 9.33 -37.72
N GLY A 289 23.69 8.97 -36.99
CA GLY A 289 23.99 7.59 -36.55
C GLY A 289 24.82 6.77 -37.52
N GLU A 290 25.34 7.36 -38.62
CA GLU A 290 26.18 6.63 -39.58
C GLU A 290 27.52 6.26 -38.96
N THR A 291 28.14 7.17 -38.18
CA THR A 291 29.37 6.92 -37.43
C THR A 291 29.27 7.42 -36.00
N TRP A 292 29.98 6.74 -35.10
CA TRP A 292 29.95 7.03 -33.66
C TRP A 292 31.36 7.21 -33.09
N THR A 293 31.52 8.16 -32.20
CA THR A 293 32.75 8.41 -31.46
C THR A 293 32.48 8.39 -29.97
N ARG A 294 33.25 7.62 -29.19
CA ARG A 294 33.23 7.67 -27.73
C ARG A 294 33.78 9.00 -27.25
N VAL A 295 32.93 9.89 -26.77
CA VAL A 295 33.28 11.25 -26.32
C VAL A 295 33.59 11.32 -24.84
N ASN A 296 33.12 10.35 -24.04
CA ASN A 296 33.38 10.26 -22.61
C ASN A 296 33.45 8.78 -22.14
N SER A 297 34.37 8.50 -21.23
CA SER A 297 34.58 7.16 -20.65
C SER A 297 34.58 7.17 -19.11
N ASP A 298 34.08 8.24 -18.47
CA ASP A 298 34.01 8.31 -17.02
C ASP A 298 33.03 7.25 -16.49
N PRO A 299 33.47 6.27 -15.69
CA PRO A 299 32.63 5.20 -15.20
C PRO A 299 31.53 5.67 -14.27
N ARG A 300 31.66 6.88 -13.68
CA ARG A 300 30.61 7.47 -12.82
C ARG A 300 29.36 7.86 -13.61
N VAL A 301 29.53 8.25 -14.89
CA VAL A 301 28.41 8.61 -15.78
C VAL A 301 27.62 7.37 -16.23
N LEU A 302 28.19 6.17 -16.08
CA LEU A 302 27.64 4.90 -16.57
C LEU A 302 27.33 3.90 -15.44
N ALA A 303 27.16 4.36 -14.24
CA ALA A 303 27.28 3.55 -13.03
C ALA A 303 26.36 2.31 -12.93
N ARG A 304 25.13 2.33 -13.51
CA ARG A 304 24.14 1.22 -13.41
C ARG A 304 23.35 1.02 -14.71
N PRO A 305 23.96 0.62 -15.80
CA PRO A 305 23.29 0.53 -17.12
C PRO A 305 22.19 -0.54 -17.16
N SER A 306 22.25 -1.60 -16.33
CA SER A 306 21.17 -2.59 -16.22
C SER A 306 19.83 -1.99 -15.75
N ASP A 307 19.88 -0.90 -14.97
CA ASP A 307 18.71 -0.20 -14.45
C ASP A 307 18.31 1.02 -15.29
N ALA A 308 19.28 1.87 -15.67
CA ALA A 308 19.02 3.14 -16.32
C ALA A 308 20.08 3.46 -17.39
N THR A 309 19.62 3.81 -18.59
CA THR A 309 20.46 4.26 -19.72
C THR A 309 19.82 5.45 -20.42
N ASP A 310 19.12 6.32 -19.70
CA ASP A 310 18.48 7.48 -20.32
C ASP A 310 19.50 8.58 -20.63
N VAL A 311 19.31 9.26 -21.78
CA VAL A 311 20.10 10.43 -22.18
C VAL A 311 19.18 11.43 -22.87
N ARG A 312 19.17 12.66 -22.38
CA ARG A 312 18.31 13.72 -22.90
C ARG A 312 19.13 14.92 -23.35
N VAL A 313 18.84 15.40 -24.56
CA VAL A 313 19.49 16.57 -25.12
C VAL A 313 18.57 17.77 -25.00
N HIS A 314 19.14 18.89 -24.63
CA HIS A 314 18.43 20.16 -24.50
C HIS A 314 17.76 20.57 -25.83
N PRO A 315 16.50 21.02 -25.82
CA PRO A 315 15.73 21.27 -27.04
C PRO A 315 16.37 22.21 -28.04
N THR A 316 17.02 23.26 -27.56
CA THR A 316 17.57 24.33 -28.41
C THR A 316 19.09 24.36 -28.48
N ASN A 317 19.81 23.66 -27.61
CA ASN A 317 21.27 23.59 -27.61
C ASN A 317 21.79 22.14 -27.66
N PRO A 318 22.28 21.67 -28.82
CA PRO A 318 22.71 20.29 -29.01
C PRO A 318 23.98 19.90 -28.23
N ASP A 319 24.65 20.84 -27.54
CA ASP A 319 25.82 20.59 -26.72
C ASP A 319 25.48 20.38 -25.23
N ILE A 320 24.24 20.70 -24.83
CA ILE A 320 23.74 20.45 -23.46
C ILE A 320 23.06 19.08 -23.41
N VAL A 321 23.60 18.21 -22.55
CA VAL A 321 23.12 16.83 -22.41
C VAL A 321 22.95 16.49 -20.92
N ILE A 322 21.84 15.87 -20.56
CA ILE A 322 21.59 15.31 -19.24
C ILE A 322 21.63 13.78 -19.34
N VAL A 323 22.35 13.14 -18.41
CA VAL A 323 22.43 11.68 -18.24
C VAL A 323 22.02 11.34 -16.81
N PRO A 324 20.78 10.87 -16.60
CA PRO A 324 20.34 10.34 -15.32
C PRO A 324 20.86 8.92 -15.11
N THR A 325 21.59 8.72 -14.03
CA THR A 325 22.09 7.43 -13.54
C THR A 325 22.00 7.42 -12.02
N ILE A 326 22.96 6.85 -11.27
CA ILE A 326 23.00 7.03 -9.79
C ILE A 326 22.94 8.52 -9.45
N VAL A 327 23.70 9.33 -10.17
CA VAL A 327 23.71 10.79 -10.12
C VAL A 327 23.21 11.32 -11.46
N THR A 328 22.51 12.43 -11.50
CA THR A 328 22.19 13.10 -12.76
C THR A 328 23.35 14.02 -13.16
N TRP A 329 23.89 13.74 -14.31
CA TRP A 329 25.03 14.43 -14.90
C TRP A 329 24.59 15.40 -15.99
N LYS A 330 25.24 16.58 -16.08
CA LYS A 330 25.06 17.55 -17.15
C LYS A 330 26.37 17.82 -17.86
N SER A 331 26.33 17.75 -19.17
CA SER A 331 27.39 18.24 -20.07
C SER A 331 26.92 19.53 -20.73
N THR A 332 27.84 20.45 -21.03
CA THR A 332 27.63 21.67 -21.82
C THR A 332 28.58 21.76 -23.01
N ASP A 333 29.33 20.70 -23.30
CA ASP A 333 30.35 20.62 -24.34
C ASP A 333 30.18 19.43 -25.29
N GLY A 334 28.94 18.98 -25.47
CA GLY A 334 28.59 17.88 -26.38
C GLY A 334 29.04 16.52 -25.87
N GLY A 335 28.94 16.30 -24.55
CA GLY A 335 29.18 15.02 -23.92
C GLY A 335 30.65 14.69 -23.61
N ARG A 336 31.55 15.66 -23.71
CA ARG A 336 32.98 15.45 -23.42
C ARG A 336 33.28 15.47 -21.93
N THR A 337 32.70 16.46 -21.21
CA THR A 337 32.81 16.56 -19.75
C THR A 337 31.47 16.61 -19.12
N PHE A 338 31.37 16.13 -17.86
CA PHE A 338 30.13 16.09 -17.10
C PHE A 338 30.33 16.64 -15.69
N THR A 339 29.32 17.38 -15.23
CA THR A 339 29.21 17.87 -13.86
C THR A 339 27.95 17.29 -13.25
N ALA A 340 28.02 16.83 -12.00
CA ALA A 340 26.86 16.38 -11.25
C ALA A 340 25.92 17.56 -10.97
N ILE A 341 24.64 17.46 -11.30
CA ILE A 341 23.64 18.49 -11.02
C ILE A 341 22.60 18.05 -10.00
N ARG A 342 22.43 16.74 -9.83
CA ARG A 342 21.54 16.16 -8.84
C ARG A 342 22.04 14.78 -8.44
N GLY A 343 21.96 14.45 -7.14
CA GLY A 343 22.44 13.17 -6.61
C GLY A 343 22.51 13.18 -5.10
N ALA A 344 23.04 12.13 -4.49
CA ALA A 344 23.24 12.09 -3.06
C ALA A 344 24.13 13.27 -2.59
N PRO A 345 23.70 14.01 -1.53
CA PRO A 345 22.60 13.69 -0.62
C PRO A 345 21.20 14.19 -1.06
N GLY A 346 20.92 14.35 -2.31
CA GLY A 346 19.65 14.94 -2.79
C GLY A 346 18.85 14.04 -3.74
N GLY A 347 18.90 12.76 -3.56
CA GLY A 347 18.24 11.76 -4.40
C GLY A 347 19.24 10.79 -5.01
N ASP A 348 18.80 9.63 -5.48
CA ASP A 348 19.65 8.56 -5.98
C ASP A 348 18.95 7.75 -7.08
N ASP A 349 19.70 7.00 -7.88
CA ASP A 349 19.23 6.12 -8.94
C ASP A 349 18.18 6.77 -9.86
N TYR A 350 18.60 7.83 -10.56
CA TYR A 350 17.74 8.56 -11.50
C TYR A 350 17.46 7.72 -12.75
N GLN A 351 16.16 7.70 -13.15
CA GLN A 351 15.63 6.82 -14.19
C GLN A 351 15.38 7.53 -15.52
N ARG A 352 14.79 8.73 -15.47
CA ARG A 352 14.37 9.52 -16.64
C ARG A 352 14.57 11.00 -16.40
N ALA A 353 14.77 11.74 -17.50
CA ALA A 353 14.68 13.20 -17.54
C ALA A 353 13.77 13.63 -18.71
N TRP A 354 13.11 14.76 -18.53
CA TRP A 354 12.27 15.40 -19.57
C TRP A 354 12.50 16.90 -19.56
N PHE A 355 12.64 17.50 -20.74
CA PHE A 355 12.66 18.94 -20.94
C PHE A 355 11.37 19.39 -21.61
N ASN A 356 10.79 20.50 -21.16
CA ASN A 356 9.77 21.16 -21.95
C ASN A 356 10.42 21.71 -23.24
N PRO A 357 9.93 21.31 -24.44
CA PRO A 357 10.53 21.76 -25.70
C PRO A 357 10.36 23.27 -25.95
N ASP A 358 9.31 23.89 -25.39
CA ASP A 358 8.99 25.30 -25.56
C ASP A 358 9.65 26.19 -24.49
N ASN A 359 9.94 25.62 -23.31
CA ASN A 359 10.65 26.30 -22.20
C ASN A 359 11.60 25.34 -21.51
N PRO A 360 12.87 25.26 -21.92
CA PRO A 360 13.85 24.30 -21.36
C PRO A 360 14.23 24.50 -19.89
N ASP A 361 13.81 25.60 -19.25
CA ASP A 361 13.97 25.77 -17.80
C ASP A 361 12.98 24.91 -16.99
N ILE A 362 11.94 24.38 -17.66
CA ILE A 362 11.04 23.38 -17.09
C ILE A 362 11.60 22.00 -17.34
N ILE A 363 12.05 21.37 -16.25
CA ILE A 363 12.64 20.02 -16.30
C ILE A 363 11.93 19.15 -15.29
N ALA A 364 11.62 17.91 -15.69
CA ALA A 364 11.16 16.88 -14.77
C ALA A 364 12.17 15.74 -14.74
N MET A 365 12.37 15.15 -13.58
CA MET A 365 13.24 13.98 -13.38
C MET A 365 12.56 12.96 -12.49
N SER A 366 12.75 11.69 -12.81
CA SER A 366 12.30 10.58 -11.97
C SER A 366 13.48 9.74 -11.48
N SER A 367 13.32 9.13 -10.30
CA SER A 367 14.35 8.32 -9.64
C SER A 367 13.70 7.16 -8.87
N ASP A 368 14.53 6.36 -8.20
CA ASP A 368 14.05 5.35 -7.25
C ASP A 368 13.44 5.98 -5.98
N GLN A 369 13.47 7.30 -5.84
CA GLN A 369 12.85 8.06 -4.74
C GLN A 369 11.67 8.95 -5.20
N GLY A 370 11.15 8.73 -6.43
CA GLY A 370 10.01 9.44 -6.97
C GLY A 370 10.34 10.39 -8.11
N ALA A 371 9.45 11.36 -8.36
CA ALA A 371 9.63 12.38 -9.38
C ALA A 371 9.68 13.79 -8.80
N ILE A 372 10.50 14.64 -9.41
CA ILE A 372 10.65 16.06 -9.06
C ILE A 372 10.60 16.90 -10.32
N ILE A 373 10.09 18.12 -10.16
CA ILE A 373 9.91 19.11 -11.23
C ILE A 373 10.58 20.43 -10.82
N THR A 374 11.26 21.06 -11.76
CA THR A 374 11.75 22.43 -11.65
C THR A 374 11.10 23.31 -12.72
N LEU A 375 10.85 24.57 -12.39
CA LEU A 375 10.35 25.60 -13.30
C LEU A 375 11.38 26.68 -13.61
N ASN A 376 12.59 26.56 -13.07
CA ASN A 376 13.65 27.60 -13.08
C ASN A 376 15.04 27.00 -13.37
N GLY A 377 15.12 26.04 -14.27
CA GLY A 377 16.39 25.47 -14.75
C GLY A 377 17.16 24.65 -13.71
N GLY A 378 16.50 24.23 -12.61
CA GLY A 378 17.11 23.43 -11.56
C GLY A 378 17.56 24.19 -10.32
N GLU A 379 17.24 25.50 -10.21
CA GLU A 379 17.53 26.28 -9.00
C GLU A 379 16.72 25.80 -7.80
N SER A 380 15.46 25.39 -8.03
CA SER A 380 14.60 24.76 -7.04
C SER A 380 13.78 23.62 -7.64
N TRP A 381 13.33 22.67 -6.80
CA TRP A 381 12.62 21.46 -7.20
C TRP A 381 11.42 21.21 -6.30
N SER A 382 10.40 20.53 -6.83
CA SER A 382 9.26 20.05 -6.05
C SER A 382 9.68 19.00 -5.01
N SER A 383 8.74 18.60 -4.13
CA SER A 383 9.00 17.70 -3.02
C SER A 383 9.02 16.23 -3.44
N TRP A 384 9.82 15.40 -2.73
CA TRP A 384 9.76 13.94 -2.71
C TRP A 384 8.66 13.40 -1.77
N TYR A 385 8.15 14.23 -0.85
CA TYR A 385 7.33 13.83 0.30
C TYR A 385 5.83 14.11 0.09
N ASN A 386 5.36 13.97 -1.15
CA ASN A 386 3.97 14.17 -1.52
C ASN A 386 3.41 13.08 -2.46
N GLN A 387 4.13 11.97 -2.60
CA GLN A 387 3.75 10.82 -3.41
C GLN A 387 3.62 9.60 -2.50
N ALA A 388 2.39 9.07 -2.32
CA ALA A 388 2.16 7.88 -1.49
C ALA A 388 2.49 6.59 -2.25
N THR A 389 3.76 6.46 -2.65
CA THR A 389 4.25 5.35 -3.49
C THR A 389 5.38 4.55 -2.86
N ALA A 390 5.58 4.63 -1.55
CA ALA A 390 6.64 3.89 -0.86
C ALA A 390 6.59 2.39 -1.18
N ALA A 391 7.76 1.81 -1.50
CA ALA A 391 7.93 0.42 -1.87
C ALA A 391 8.53 -0.37 -0.70
N PHE A 392 7.68 -1.13 0.01
CA PHE A 392 8.05 -1.90 1.19
C PHE A 392 8.37 -3.35 0.86
N TYR A 393 9.29 -3.96 1.63
CA TYR A 393 9.69 -5.36 1.47
C TYR A 393 8.92 -6.30 2.39
N HIS A 394 8.67 -5.89 3.63
CA HIS A 394 7.91 -6.64 4.64
C HIS A 394 7.12 -5.67 5.50
N VAL A 395 6.23 -6.20 6.35
CA VAL A 395 5.51 -5.37 7.32
C VAL A 395 5.49 -6.03 8.68
N THR A 396 5.69 -5.21 9.72
CA THR A 396 5.56 -5.60 11.13
C THR A 396 4.85 -4.52 11.90
N THR A 397 4.40 -4.84 13.11
CA THR A 397 3.77 -3.89 14.02
C THR A 397 4.42 -3.95 15.39
N ASP A 398 4.44 -2.85 16.12
CA ASP A 398 4.88 -2.82 17.51
C ASP A 398 3.72 -2.95 18.52
N ASN A 399 4.05 -2.85 19.81
CA ASN A 399 3.11 -2.90 20.92
C ASN A 399 2.83 -1.54 21.56
N ALA A 400 3.17 -0.43 20.90
CA ALA A 400 2.79 0.91 21.33
C ALA A 400 1.28 1.14 21.18
N PHE A 401 0.76 2.22 21.75
CA PHE A 401 -0.59 2.69 21.50
C PHE A 401 -0.58 4.18 21.12
N PRO A 402 -1.13 4.57 19.96
CA PRO A 402 -1.47 3.68 18.84
C PRO A 402 -0.27 2.85 18.36
N TYR A 403 -0.54 1.63 17.85
CA TYR A 403 0.55 0.80 17.34
C TYR A 403 1.21 1.43 16.12
N ARG A 404 2.49 1.14 15.92
CA ARG A 404 3.22 1.58 14.72
C ARG A 404 3.35 0.43 13.75
N VAL A 405 3.26 0.77 12.47
CA VAL A 405 3.52 -0.11 11.32
C VAL A 405 4.93 0.18 10.83
N CYS A 406 5.77 -0.84 10.70
CA CYS A 406 7.18 -0.68 10.40
C CYS A 406 7.59 -1.55 9.21
N SER A 407 8.49 -1.03 8.36
CA SER A 407 9.11 -1.76 7.25
C SER A 407 10.44 -1.15 6.80
N GLY A 408 11.22 -1.94 6.05
CA GLY A 408 12.27 -1.44 5.18
C GLY A 408 11.67 -0.94 3.87
N GLN A 409 12.06 0.25 3.43
CA GLN A 409 11.64 0.85 2.17
C GLN A 409 12.80 0.91 1.19
N GLN A 410 12.58 0.48 -0.03
CA GLN A 410 13.53 0.55 -1.12
C GLN A 410 14.02 2.00 -1.32
N GLU A 411 15.33 2.21 -1.38
CA GLU A 411 16.09 3.47 -1.55
C GLU A 411 15.90 4.55 -0.47
N SER A 412 14.90 4.44 0.38
CA SER A 412 14.62 5.48 1.39
C SER A 412 14.87 5.03 2.82
N GLY A 413 15.39 3.80 3.02
CA GLY A 413 15.64 3.23 4.34
C GLY A 413 14.37 2.82 5.09
N SER A 414 14.55 2.33 6.30
CA SER A 414 13.44 1.81 7.12
C SER A 414 12.64 2.92 7.79
N VAL A 415 11.36 2.63 8.04
CA VAL A 415 10.40 3.58 8.62
C VAL A 415 9.43 2.88 9.56
N CYS A 416 8.96 3.63 10.57
CA CYS A 416 7.77 3.27 11.35
C CYS A 416 6.79 4.45 11.33
N ILE A 417 5.48 4.14 11.18
CA ILE A 417 4.38 5.10 11.15
C ILE A 417 3.28 4.67 12.12
N GLN A 418 2.67 5.61 12.84
CA GLN A 418 1.55 5.32 13.72
C GLN A 418 0.30 4.91 12.90
N SER A 419 -0.46 3.94 13.41
CA SER A 419 -1.72 3.51 12.80
C SER A 419 -2.84 4.54 12.92
N ARG A 420 -2.66 5.55 13.78
CA ARG A 420 -3.60 6.66 14.04
C ARG A 420 -2.82 7.91 14.42
N GLY A 421 -3.18 9.06 13.86
CA GLY A 421 -2.73 10.37 14.29
C GLY A 421 -3.66 10.98 15.33
N ASP A 422 -3.12 11.76 16.25
CA ASP A 422 -3.88 12.42 17.33
C ASP A 422 -4.71 13.62 16.83
N GLU A 423 -4.44 14.13 15.64
CA GLU A 423 -5.06 15.32 15.06
C GLU A 423 -6.12 15.00 13.98
N GLY A 424 -6.66 13.79 13.99
CA GLY A 424 -7.72 13.36 13.07
C GLY A 424 -7.23 12.81 11.73
N GLN A 425 -5.93 12.88 11.46
CA GLN A 425 -5.27 12.35 10.26
C GLN A 425 -3.83 11.96 10.59
N ILE A 426 -3.17 11.20 9.71
CA ILE A 426 -1.78 10.77 9.85
C ILE A 426 -0.90 11.66 8.95
N THR A 427 -0.02 12.45 9.56
CA THR A 427 0.80 13.45 8.88
C THR A 427 2.29 13.08 8.93
N PHE A 428 3.15 13.99 8.53
CA PHE A 428 4.60 13.85 8.71
C PHE A 428 5.04 13.76 10.19
N ARG A 429 4.16 14.08 11.17
CA ARG A 429 4.45 13.98 12.60
C ARG A 429 4.37 12.55 13.13
N GLU A 430 3.57 11.70 12.49
CA GLU A 430 3.28 10.34 12.93
C GLU A 430 4.26 9.31 12.39
N TRP A 431 5.18 9.66 11.50
CA TRP A 431 6.17 8.72 11.01
C TRP A 431 7.61 9.20 11.23
N SER A 432 8.52 8.27 11.34
CA SER A 432 9.95 8.56 11.47
C SER A 432 10.79 7.44 10.84
N THR A 433 11.96 7.81 10.35
CA THR A 433 12.95 6.82 9.94
C THR A 433 13.42 6.02 11.15
N VAL A 434 13.75 4.76 10.93
CA VAL A 434 14.43 3.89 11.88
C VAL A 434 15.78 3.46 11.30
N GLY A 435 16.82 3.39 12.14
CA GLY A 435 18.19 3.25 11.67
C GLY A 435 18.60 1.81 11.38
N VAL A 436 17.76 1.03 10.66
CA VAL A 436 18.12 -0.30 10.17
C VAL A 436 18.19 -0.28 8.65
N GLU A 437 18.59 -1.38 8.02
CA GLU A 437 18.79 -1.39 6.55
C GLU A 437 17.47 -1.15 5.78
N GLU A 438 17.58 -0.72 4.53
CA GLU A 438 16.43 -0.53 3.63
C GLU A 438 15.80 -1.85 3.18
N TYR A 439 16.59 -2.90 3.05
CA TYR A 439 16.12 -4.19 2.55
C TYR A 439 15.68 -5.10 3.70
N GLY A 440 14.41 -5.47 3.70
CA GLY A 440 13.94 -6.58 4.52
C GLY A 440 13.14 -6.21 5.75
N TYR A 441 13.33 -7.00 6.79
CA TYR A 441 12.51 -6.96 8.00
C TYR A 441 12.92 -5.82 8.93
N VAL A 442 11.90 -5.23 9.55
CA VAL A 442 12.04 -4.33 10.69
C VAL A 442 11.28 -4.98 11.85
N ALA A 443 11.96 -5.30 12.94
CA ALA A 443 11.42 -6.04 14.09
C ALA A 443 11.51 -5.18 15.36
N PRO A 444 10.45 -4.42 15.71
CA PRO A 444 10.37 -3.73 17.00
C PRO A 444 10.44 -4.73 18.16
N ASP A 445 11.16 -4.38 19.23
CA ASP A 445 11.25 -5.20 20.43
C ASP A 445 9.87 -5.28 21.11
N PRO A 446 9.31 -6.48 21.34
CA PRO A 446 7.99 -6.62 21.97
C PRO A 446 7.90 -6.07 23.38
N LEU A 447 9.03 -5.95 24.09
CA LEU A 447 9.10 -5.49 25.49
C LEU A 447 9.47 -4.00 25.59
N ASP A 448 10.15 -3.46 24.58
CA ASP A 448 10.51 -2.03 24.51
C ASP A 448 10.37 -1.53 23.06
N PRO A 449 9.20 -0.99 22.66
CA PRO A 449 8.94 -0.60 21.30
C PRO A 449 9.80 0.58 20.81
N ASP A 450 10.63 1.18 21.64
CA ASP A 450 11.63 2.17 21.24
C ASP A 450 12.95 1.53 20.77
N ILE A 451 13.11 0.23 20.94
CA ILE A 451 14.20 -0.55 20.37
C ILE A 451 13.71 -1.28 19.14
N VAL A 452 14.45 -1.15 18.04
CA VAL A 452 14.10 -1.75 16.76
C VAL A 452 15.30 -2.52 16.21
N TYR A 453 15.06 -3.75 15.75
CA TYR A 453 16.04 -4.57 15.05
C TYR A 453 15.68 -4.67 13.58
N GLY A 454 16.65 -4.89 12.70
CA GLY A 454 16.36 -5.11 11.30
C GLY A 454 17.58 -5.26 10.40
N GLY A 455 17.33 -5.49 9.13
CA GLY A 455 18.34 -5.74 8.13
C GLY A 455 19.18 -6.99 8.44
N LYS A 456 20.51 -6.89 8.35
CA LYS A 456 21.43 -7.98 8.75
C LYS A 456 21.82 -7.89 10.23
N VAL A 457 20.89 -7.46 11.01
CA VAL A 457 20.75 -7.20 12.43
C VAL A 457 21.54 -6.01 12.94
N SER A 458 21.00 -4.83 12.62
CA SER A 458 21.25 -3.60 13.36
C SER A 458 20.24 -3.48 14.50
N ARG A 459 20.67 -2.94 15.64
CA ARG A 459 19.84 -2.52 16.77
C ARG A 459 19.80 -1.00 16.83
N TRP A 460 18.63 -0.42 16.68
CA TRP A 460 18.41 1.03 16.73
C TRP A 460 17.62 1.40 17.98
N ASP A 461 18.01 2.48 18.67
CA ASP A 461 17.32 3.06 19.83
C ASP A 461 16.68 4.38 19.44
N ARG A 462 15.33 4.45 19.48
CA ARG A 462 14.54 5.64 19.10
C ARG A 462 14.87 6.87 19.94
N ARG A 463 15.19 6.68 21.22
CA ARG A 463 15.47 7.78 22.17
C ARG A 463 16.77 8.50 21.86
N THR A 464 17.80 7.76 21.48
CA THR A 464 19.14 8.29 21.17
C THR A 464 19.40 8.39 19.67
N ARG A 465 18.57 7.73 18.83
CA ARG A 465 18.74 7.58 17.37
C ARG A 465 20.06 6.93 16.97
N GLN A 466 20.65 6.13 17.86
CA GLN A 466 21.91 5.45 17.61
C GLN A 466 21.68 4.03 17.08
N VAL A 467 22.57 3.60 16.18
CA VAL A 467 22.56 2.29 15.55
C VAL A 467 23.77 1.48 15.99
N GLN A 468 23.55 0.27 16.43
CA GLN A 468 24.61 -0.69 16.76
C GLN A 468 24.46 -1.92 15.89
N GLN A 469 25.54 -2.37 15.26
CA GLN A 469 25.60 -3.65 14.55
C GLN A 469 25.69 -4.77 15.56
N VAL A 470 24.70 -5.64 15.62
CA VAL A 470 24.59 -6.73 16.60
C VAL A 470 24.42 -8.10 15.96
N GLY A 471 24.42 -8.20 14.63
CA GLY A 471 24.25 -9.45 13.90
C GLY A 471 25.43 -10.41 14.02
N PRO A 472 25.23 -11.71 13.73
CA PRO A 472 26.25 -12.75 13.88
C PRO A 472 27.33 -12.75 12.77
N ARG A 473 27.62 -11.57 12.17
CA ARG A 473 28.53 -11.46 11.01
C ARG A 473 30.02 -11.67 11.36
N PHE A 474 30.39 -11.49 12.63
CA PHE A 474 31.76 -11.73 13.13
C PHE A 474 31.80 -13.07 13.85
N GLY A 475 32.88 -13.87 13.67
CA GLY A 475 33.01 -15.21 14.20
C GLY A 475 32.11 -16.26 13.52
N ARG A 476 31.61 -15.97 12.33
CA ARG A 476 30.75 -16.81 11.52
C ARG A 476 31.52 -17.91 10.78
N PRO A 477 30.86 -19.02 10.39
CA PRO A 477 31.43 -20.02 9.50
C PRO A 477 31.87 -19.43 8.16
N SER A 478 32.85 -20.05 7.50
CA SER A 478 33.38 -19.57 6.19
C SER A 478 32.36 -19.60 5.06
N ASP A 479 31.34 -20.45 5.17
CA ASP A 479 30.26 -20.63 4.19
C ASP A 479 28.98 -19.84 4.53
N TYR A 480 29.04 -18.93 5.50
CA TYR A 480 27.95 -18.02 5.84
C TYR A 480 27.51 -17.18 4.63
N ARG A 481 26.23 -17.24 4.30
CA ARG A 481 25.63 -16.53 3.16
C ARG A 481 24.40 -15.76 3.57
N VAL A 482 24.22 -14.59 2.99
CA VAL A 482 23.04 -13.74 3.07
C VAL A 482 22.74 -13.15 1.70
N VAL A 483 21.48 -12.91 1.43
CA VAL A 483 21.01 -12.14 0.29
C VAL A 483 20.54 -10.77 0.74
N ARG A 484 19.97 -9.99 -0.17
CA ARG A 484 19.50 -8.62 0.08
C ARG A 484 18.50 -8.58 1.24
N THR A 485 17.45 -9.39 1.20
CA THR A 485 16.37 -9.48 2.20
C THR A 485 16.53 -10.73 3.06
N MET A 486 16.76 -10.55 4.37
CA MET A 486 16.90 -11.64 5.33
C MET A 486 15.87 -11.51 6.46
N PRO A 487 15.20 -12.60 6.88
CA PRO A 487 14.24 -12.55 7.97
C PRO A 487 14.90 -12.27 9.34
N VAL A 488 14.29 -11.32 10.06
CA VAL A 488 14.58 -10.97 11.45
C VAL A 488 13.25 -10.85 12.16
N LEU A 489 12.99 -11.67 13.19
CA LEU A 489 11.72 -11.63 13.91
C LEU A 489 11.83 -12.17 15.32
N PHE A 490 10.98 -11.69 16.21
CA PHE A 490 10.87 -12.22 17.57
C PHE A 490 9.99 -13.49 17.62
N SER A 491 10.32 -14.36 18.59
CA SER A 491 9.45 -15.50 18.91
C SER A 491 8.09 -15.00 19.42
N PRO A 492 6.97 -15.56 18.92
CA PRO A 492 5.64 -15.17 19.41
C PRO A 492 5.34 -15.68 20.83
N VAL A 493 6.07 -16.68 21.33
CA VAL A 493 5.88 -17.26 22.67
C VAL A 493 6.96 -16.85 23.66
N ASN A 494 8.10 -16.35 23.20
CA ASN A 494 9.18 -15.83 24.05
C ASN A 494 9.66 -14.46 23.55
N PRO A 495 9.15 -13.36 24.10
CA PRO A 495 9.42 -12.02 23.60
C PRO A 495 10.87 -11.55 23.73
N ARG A 496 11.73 -12.30 24.43
CA ARG A 496 13.17 -12.01 24.53
C ARG A 496 13.99 -12.69 23.43
N LYS A 497 13.39 -13.66 22.71
CA LYS A 497 14.09 -14.45 21.72
C LYS A 497 13.92 -13.82 20.33
N LEU A 498 15.02 -13.41 19.76
CA LEU A 498 15.10 -12.88 18.40
C LEU A 498 15.77 -13.92 17.50
N TYR A 499 15.15 -14.21 16.36
CA TYR A 499 15.70 -15.07 15.29
C TYR A 499 16.25 -14.22 14.16
N PHE A 500 17.29 -14.73 13.54
CA PHE A 500 17.87 -14.23 12.30
C PHE A 500 18.33 -15.41 11.44
N SER A 501 18.23 -15.32 10.13
CA SER A 501 18.73 -16.34 9.23
C SER A 501 19.83 -15.84 8.30
N SER A 502 20.62 -16.78 7.89
CA SER A 502 21.53 -16.81 6.74
C SER A 502 21.18 -18.08 5.94
N ASN A 503 22.13 -18.81 5.39
CA ASN A 503 21.91 -20.23 5.05
C ASN A 503 21.73 -21.13 6.29
N MET A 504 21.91 -20.56 7.48
CA MET A 504 21.74 -21.17 8.81
C MET A 504 20.81 -20.31 9.65
N LEU A 505 20.15 -20.92 10.64
CA LEU A 505 19.29 -20.21 11.57
C LEU A 505 20.06 -19.86 12.86
N TRP A 506 19.87 -18.64 13.32
CA TRP A 506 20.52 -18.05 14.49
C TRP A 506 19.48 -17.57 15.49
N GLN A 507 19.79 -17.62 16.79
CA GLN A 507 18.97 -17.03 17.85
C GLN A 507 19.81 -16.23 18.85
N THR A 508 19.18 -15.23 19.45
CA THR A 508 19.69 -14.50 20.62
C THR A 508 18.57 -14.27 21.62
N VAL A 509 18.92 -14.24 22.91
CA VAL A 509 18.00 -13.91 24.03
C VAL A 509 18.48 -12.70 24.84
N ASN A 510 19.55 -12.04 24.38
CA ASN A 510 20.21 -10.94 25.10
C ASN A 510 20.42 -9.70 24.21
N GLY A 511 19.55 -9.52 23.21
CA GLY A 511 19.57 -8.36 22.33
C GLY A 511 20.75 -8.32 21.36
N GLY A 512 21.25 -9.50 20.94
CA GLY A 512 22.34 -9.60 19.97
C GLY A 512 23.75 -9.50 20.58
N ARG A 513 23.90 -9.52 21.92
CA ARG A 513 25.21 -9.55 22.54
C ARG A 513 25.96 -10.87 22.28
N SER A 514 25.23 -11.94 22.13
CA SER A 514 25.70 -13.24 21.65
C SER A 514 24.64 -13.91 20.79
N TRP A 515 25.07 -14.81 19.91
CA TRP A 515 24.22 -15.57 19.00
C TRP A 515 24.56 -17.05 19.07
N ASP A 516 23.52 -17.87 19.11
CA ASP A 516 23.63 -19.33 18.98
C ASP A 516 23.19 -19.73 17.58
N GLN A 517 24.03 -20.45 16.85
CA GLN A 517 23.66 -21.14 15.63
C GLN A 517 22.83 -22.38 16.00
N ILE A 518 21.58 -22.42 15.58
CA ILE A 518 20.64 -23.50 15.95
C ILE A 518 20.26 -24.38 14.74
N SER A 519 20.92 -24.22 13.59
CA SER A 519 20.78 -25.14 12.46
C SER A 519 22.11 -25.36 11.73
N PRO A 520 22.28 -26.49 11.04
CA PRO A 520 23.26 -26.61 9.97
C PRO A 520 22.85 -25.71 8.78
N ASP A 521 23.62 -25.74 7.67
CA ASP A 521 23.18 -25.22 6.37
C ASP A 521 21.95 -26.02 5.89
N LEU A 522 20.79 -25.36 5.80
CA LEU A 522 19.51 -25.96 5.41
C LEU A 522 19.15 -25.75 3.94
N THR A 523 20.08 -25.23 3.15
CA THR A 523 19.90 -24.99 1.69
C THR A 523 20.30 -26.22 0.89
N ARG A 524 20.01 -26.22 -0.41
CA ARG A 524 20.41 -27.31 -1.30
C ARG A 524 21.94 -27.44 -1.35
N LYS A 525 22.42 -28.68 -1.22
CA LYS A 525 23.87 -28.99 -1.32
C LYS A 525 24.36 -28.86 -2.75
N THR A 526 23.51 -29.20 -3.69
CA THR A 526 23.75 -29.08 -5.13
C THR A 526 22.56 -28.35 -5.76
N TRP A 527 22.80 -27.64 -6.86
CA TRP A 527 21.76 -26.92 -7.57
C TRP A 527 21.94 -27.11 -9.08
N GLU A 528 20.82 -27.11 -9.79
CA GLU A 528 20.77 -27.15 -11.24
C GLU A 528 20.36 -25.79 -11.78
N ILE A 529 20.87 -25.41 -12.92
CA ILE A 529 20.42 -24.21 -13.62
C ILE A 529 19.04 -24.52 -14.21
N PRO A 530 17.99 -23.79 -13.83
CA PRO A 530 16.65 -24.02 -14.34
C PRO A 530 16.56 -23.81 -15.86
N LYS A 531 15.64 -24.53 -16.50
CA LYS A 531 15.49 -24.52 -17.98
C LYS A 531 15.12 -23.15 -18.53
N ASN A 532 14.42 -22.32 -17.78
CA ASN A 532 14.05 -20.96 -18.19
C ASN A 532 15.25 -20.02 -18.37
N VAL A 533 16.41 -20.32 -17.80
CA VAL A 533 17.66 -19.59 -18.07
C VAL A 533 18.10 -19.76 -19.54
N GLY A 534 17.78 -20.91 -20.15
CA GLY A 534 17.89 -21.14 -21.59
C GLY A 534 19.29 -21.00 -22.13
N VAL A 535 19.46 -20.21 -23.20
CA VAL A 535 20.75 -20.03 -23.94
C VAL A 535 21.87 -19.46 -23.07
N TYR A 536 21.53 -18.86 -21.93
CA TYR A 536 22.53 -18.29 -21.02
C TYR A 536 23.13 -19.31 -20.03
N SER A 537 22.60 -20.52 -19.97
CA SER A 537 23.00 -21.54 -19.00
C SER A 537 24.52 -21.91 -19.08
N SER A 538 25.13 -21.72 -20.23
CA SER A 538 26.56 -21.96 -20.44
C SER A 538 27.47 -20.75 -20.09
N LEU A 539 26.89 -19.57 -19.88
CA LEU A 539 27.67 -18.35 -19.63
C LEU A 539 28.10 -18.27 -18.15
N PRO A 540 29.36 -17.86 -17.86
CA PRO A 540 29.81 -17.69 -16.48
C PRO A 540 28.95 -16.72 -15.68
N GLU A 541 28.41 -15.68 -16.32
CA GLU A 541 27.56 -14.65 -15.71
C GLU A 541 26.20 -15.21 -15.29
N ALA A 542 25.72 -16.26 -15.92
CA ALA A 542 24.46 -16.94 -15.58
C ALA A 542 24.66 -18.08 -14.58
N GLN A 543 25.89 -18.42 -14.23
CA GLN A 543 26.15 -19.43 -13.22
C GLN A 543 25.85 -18.84 -11.83
N PRO A 544 25.16 -19.56 -10.94
CA PRO A 544 24.95 -19.08 -9.57
C PRO A 544 26.30 -18.88 -8.87
N THR A 545 26.55 -17.67 -8.41
CA THR A 545 27.76 -17.33 -7.68
C THR A 545 27.67 -17.74 -6.20
N GLN A 546 26.47 -18.04 -5.73
CA GLN A 546 26.20 -18.48 -4.35
C GLN A 546 25.02 -19.46 -4.35
N ARG A 547 24.99 -20.31 -3.31
CA ARG A 547 23.87 -21.19 -3.00
C ARG A 547 22.76 -20.41 -2.30
N GLY A 548 21.61 -21.06 -2.02
CA GLY A 548 20.45 -20.44 -1.37
C GLY A 548 20.67 -20.01 0.09
N VAL A 549 19.64 -19.39 0.63
CA VAL A 549 19.52 -18.94 2.03
C VAL A 549 18.17 -19.36 2.62
N ILE A 550 18.06 -19.36 3.95
CA ILE A 550 16.76 -19.43 4.62
C ILE A 550 16.06 -18.08 4.42
N TYR A 551 14.97 -18.07 3.64
CA TYR A 551 14.27 -16.86 3.23
C TYR A 551 13.05 -16.53 4.10
N THR A 552 12.51 -17.53 4.84
CA THR A 552 11.39 -17.35 5.77
C THR A 552 11.57 -18.19 7.05
N ILE A 553 11.13 -17.64 8.16
CA ILE A 553 11.11 -18.29 9.47
C ILE A 553 9.68 -18.20 10.01
N ALA A 554 9.07 -19.32 10.38
CA ALA A 554 7.75 -19.39 11.00
C ALA A 554 7.84 -20.16 12.33
N PRO A 555 8.17 -19.48 13.45
CA PRO A 555 8.13 -20.09 14.76
C PRO A 555 6.68 -20.36 15.16
N SER A 556 6.46 -21.49 15.85
CA SER A 556 5.12 -21.85 16.34
C SER A 556 4.60 -20.84 17.35
N TYR A 557 3.31 -20.56 17.31
CA TYR A 557 2.59 -19.78 18.32
C TYR A 557 2.23 -20.59 19.57
N LEU A 558 2.42 -21.92 19.53
CA LEU A 558 1.98 -22.86 20.57
C LEU A 558 3.14 -23.53 21.33
N ASP A 559 4.30 -23.67 20.68
CA ASP A 559 5.47 -24.37 21.25
C ASP A 559 6.77 -23.68 20.79
N GLU A 560 7.52 -23.13 21.72
CA GLU A 560 8.80 -22.43 21.47
C GLU A 560 9.85 -23.29 20.74
N ARG A 561 9.75 -24.61 20.82
CA ARG A 561 10.72 -25.55 20.24
C ARG A 561 10.42 -25.89 18.78
N THR A 562 9.20 -25.61 18.31
CA THR A 562 8.79 -25.88 16.94
C THR A 562 9.04 -24.66 16.06
N ILE A 563 9.89 -24.81 15.04
CA ILE A 563 10.23 -23.74 14.09
C ILE A 563 10.22 -24.33 12.68
N TRP A 564 9.47 -23.71 11.79
CA TRP A 564 9.50 -23.99 10.36
C TRP A 564 10.39 -22.97 9.65
N VAL A 565 11.11 -23.41 8.63
CA VAL A 565 11.88 -22.53 7.76
C VAL A 565 11.71 -22.92 6.30
N GLY A 566 11.72 -21.93 5.43
CA GLY A 566 11.70 -22.10 3.98
C GLY A 566 12.88 -21.39 3.34
N THR A 567 13.42 -21.95 2.25
CA THR A 567 14.58 -21.43 1.54
C THR A 567 14.18 -20.81 0.18
N ASP A 568 14.99 -19.88 -0.34
CA ASP A 568 14.81 -19.31 -1.67
C ASP A 568 15.15 -20.30 -2.79
N ASP A 569 15.90 -21.35 -2.48
CA ASP A 569 16.22 -22.44 -3.40
C ASP A 569 15.27 -23.65 -3.32
N GLY A 570 14.13 -23.50 -2.57
CA GLY A 570 12.97 -24.38 -2.65
C GLY A 570 12.99 -25.59 -1.69
N LEU A 571 13.47 -25.42 -0.47
CA LEU A 571 13.36 -26.42 0.60
C LEU A 571 12.52 -25.90 1.76
N ILE A 572 11.84 -26.81 2.45
CA ILE A 572 11.14 -26.56 3.72
C ILE A 572 11.65 -27.53 4.76
N HIS A 573 12.07 -27.00 5.91
CA HIS A 573 12.52 -27.77 7.06
C HIS A 573 11.73 -27.44 8.31
N VAL A 574 11.64 -28.39 9.22
CA VAL A 574 11.04 -28.19 10.54
C VAL A 574 11.92 -28.79 11.63
N THR A 575 12.08 -28.06 12.73
CA THR A 575 12.56 -28.57 14.02
C THR A 575 11.43 -28.63 15.01
N ARG A 576 11.48 -29.62 15.95
CA ARG A 576 10.52 -29.77 17.06
C ARG A 576 11.21 -29.86 18.43
N ASP A 577 12.52 -29.62 18.46
CA ASP A 577 13.36 -29.72 19.63
C ASP A 577 14.26 -28.49 19.86
N GLY A 578 13.87 -27.33 19.24
CA GLY A 578 14.57 -26.07 19.39
C GLY A 578 15.86 -25.98 18.58
N GLY A 579 15.92 -26.73 17.46
CA GLY A 579 17.04 -26.66 16.52
C GLY A 579 18.09 -27.73 16.69
N ARG A 580 17.90 -28.70 17.59
CA ARG A 580 18.85 -29.84 17.76
C ARG A 580 18.82 -30.78 16.56
N THR A 581 17.62 -31.01 16.02
CA THR A 581 17.41 -31.79 14.80
C THR A 581 16.51 -31.03 13.81
N TRP A 582 16.77 -31.23 12.53
CA TRP A 582 16.00 -30.61 11.43
C TRP A 582 15.56 -31.68 10.44
N ASN A 583 14.30 -31.70 10.11
CA ASN A 583 13.72 -32.62 9.14
C ASN A 583 13.38 -31.87 7.86
N ASP A 584 13.86 -32.38 6.73
CA ASP A 584 13.40 -31.94 5.41
C ASP A 584 11.97 -32.46 5.19
N VAL A 585 11.05 -31.53 5.00
CA VAL A 585 9.62 -31.79 4.79
C VAL A 585 9.13 -31.10 3.51
N THR A 586 10.01 -30.90 2.57
CA THR A 586 9.73 -30.19 1.32
C THR A 586 8.63 -30.89 0.50
N PRO A 587 7.60 -30.17 0.04
CA PRO A 587 6.60 -30.73 -0.89
C PRO A 587 7.28 -31.26 -2.17
N PRO A 588 6.95 -32.48 -2.65
CA PRO A 588 7.57 -33.03 -3.85
C PRO A 588 7.36 -32.20 -5.13
N ALA A 589 6.39 -31.31 -5.13
CA ALA A 589 6.09 -30.40 -6.24
C ALA A 589 7.06 -29.22 -6.35
N LEU A 590 7.84 -28.89 -5.31
CA LEU A 590 8.80 -27.82 -5.34
C LEU A 590 10.08 -28.23 -6.05
N THR A 591 10.41 -27.50 -7.10
CA THR A 591 11.65 -27.67 -7.88
C THR A 591 12.76 -26.76 -7.32
N PRO A 592 14.04 -26.96 -7.68
CA PRO A 592 15.10 -26.00 -7.36
C PRO A 592 14.71 -24.56 -7.73
N TRP A 593 14.94 -23.63 -6.80
CA TRP A 593 14.61 -22.20 -6.91
C TRP A 593 13.12 -21.84 -6.88
N SER A 594 12.23 -22.80 -6.54
CA SER A 594 10.86 -22.47 -6.12
C SER A 594 10.93 -21.72 -4.77
N LYS A 595 10.99 -20.40 -4.79
CA LYS A 595 11.25 -19.59 -3.59
C LYS A 595 10.11 -19.75 -2.59
N VAL A 596 10.39 -20.33 -1.42
CA VAL A 596 9.46 -20.32 -0.27
C VAL A 596 9.51 -18.89 0.31
N SER A 597 8.51 -18.09 -0.03
CA SER A 597 8.53 -16.65 0.19
C SER A 597 8.20 -16.29 1.64
N ILE A 598 6.98 -16.63 2.11
CA ILE A 598 6.61 -16.46 3.52
C ILE A 598 5.82 -17.70 3.97
N MET A 599 6.19 -18.23 5.12
CA MET A 599 5.46 -19.29 5.82
C MET A 599 4.76 -18.74 7.06
N ASP A 600 3.69 -19.41 7.46
CA ASP A 600 3.02 -19.19 8.74
C ASP A 600 2.72 -20.51 9.44
N ALA A 601 3.08 -20.59 10.73
CA ALA A 601 2.70 -21.71 11.57
C ALA A 601 1.27 -21.50 12.08
N SER A 602 0.46 -22.54 12.16
CA SER A 602 -0.90 -22.39 12.65
C SER A 602 -0.95 -21.91 14.11
N HIS A 603 -1.92 -21.00 14.36
CA HIS A 603 -2.25 -20.56 15.72
C HIS A 603 -2.99 -21.60 16.56
N PHE A 604 -3.47 -22.69 15.95
CA PHE A 604 -4.39 -23.65 16.58
C PHE A 604 -3.86 -25.08 16.62
N ASP A 605 -2.85 -25.41 15.82
CA ASP A 605 -2.29 -26.77 15.74
C ASP A 605 -0.82 -26.73 15.32
N ALA A 606 0.07 -27.22 16.18
CA ALA A 606 1.51 -27.22 15.95
C ALA A 606 1.97 -28.11 14.76
N ASN A 607 1.10 -28.97 14.22
CA ASN A 607 1.38 -29.78 13.03
C ASN A 607 0.93 -29.12 11.72
N THR A 608 0.20 -28.03 11.81
CA THR A 608 -0.31 -27.30 10.66
C THR A 608 0.58 -26.10 10.33
N ALA A 609 0.90 -25.94 9.06
CA ALA A 609 1.63 -24.79 8.56
C ALA A 609 1.19 -24.49 7.11
N TYR A 610 1.35 -23.24 6.72
CA TYR A 610 1.06 -22.71 5.41
C TYR A 610 2.33 -22.14 4.78
N ALA A 611 2.50 -22.30 3.46
CA ALA A 611 3.65 -21.80 2.73
C ALA A 611 3.21 -21.12 1.44
N ALA A 612 3.51 -19.84 1.29
CA ALA A 612 3.45 -19.12 0.02
C ALA A 612 4.73 -19.41 -0.77
N VAL A 613 4.58 -19.83 -2.02
CA VAL A 613 5.71 -20.15 -2.89
C VAL A 613 5.65 -19.27 -4.14
N ASN A 614 6.71 -18.50 -4.36
CA ASN A 614 6.83 -17.57 -5.47
C ASN A 614 7.74 -18.17 -6.54
N THR A 615 7.17 -18.52 -7.68
CA THR A 615 7.85 -19.12 -8.83
C THR A 615 8.09 -18.14 -9.99
N PHE A 616 7.90 -16.85 -9.77
CA PHE A 616 8.11 -15.80 -10.78
C PHE A 616 9.49 -15.89 -11.43
N ARG A 617 10.52 -16.14 -10.62
CA ARG A 617 11.91 -16.27 -11.12
C ARG A 617 12.17 -17.56 -11.91
N LEU A 618 11.19 -18.45 -11.98
CA LEU A 618 11.17 -19.63 -12.85
C LEU A 618 10.29 -19.43 -14.10
N ASP A 619 9.86 -18.19 -14.34
CA ASP A 619 8.93 -17.81 -15.42
C ASP A 619 7.54 -18.46 -15.28
N ASP A 620 7.13 -18.76 -14.06
CA ASP A 620 5.83 -19.31 -13.71
C ASP A 620 5.07 -18.29 -12.83
N LEU A 621 4.01 -17.71 -13.40
CA LEU A 621 3.22 -16.67 -12.77
C LEU A 621 1.98 -17.22 -12.03
N ARG A 622 1.81 -18.54 -11.96
CA ARG A 622 0.66 -19.15 -11.28
C ARG A 622 0.76 -18.98 -9.77
N PRO A 623 -0.40 -18.90 -9.07
CA PRO A 623 -0.43 -18.83 -7.62
C PRO A 623 -0.07 -20.18 -6.98
N HIS A 624 0.80 -20.16 -5.97
CA HIS A 624 1.16 -21.36 -5.23
C HIS A 624 1.10 -21.12 -3.72
N ILE A 625 0.15 -21.79 -3.06
CA ILE A 625 0.05 -21.87 -1.61
C ILE A 625 -0.04 -23.36 -1.24
N TYR A 626 0.74 -23.78 -0.28
CA TYR A 626 0.74 -25.15 0.24
C TYR A 626 0.36 -25.16 1.72
N ARG A 627 -0.42 -26.17 2.11
CA ARG A 627 -0.83 -26.43 3.51
C ARG A 627 -0.45 -27.84 3.92
N THR A 628 0.13 -27.99 5.12
CA THR A 628 0.29 -29.29 5.82
C THR A 628 -0.55 -29.29 7.09
N ARG A 629 -1.07 -30.47 7.47
CA ARG A 629 -1.78 -30.71 8.76
C ARG A 629 -1.16 -31.85 9.56
N ASP A 630 -0.05 -32.43 9.11
CA ASP A 630 0.58 -33.62 9.66
C ASP A 630 2.08 -33.45 9.96
N GLY A 631 2.49 -32.22 10.14
CA GLY A 631 3.88 -31.88 10.46
C GLY A 631 4.82 -31.92 9.28
N GLY A 632 4.29 -31.72 8.07
CA GLY A 632 5.05 -31.68 6.82
C GLY A 632 5.22 -33.04 6.14
N LYS A 633 4.56 -34.09 6.63
CA LYS A 633 4.59 -35.40 5.95
C LYS A 633 3.88 -35.34 4.61
N THR A 634 2.76 -34.62 4.56
CA THR A 634 2.02 -34.35 3.32
C THR A 634 1.68 -32.87 3.18
N TRP A 635 1.59 -32.42 1.92
CA TRP A 635 1.21 -31.06 1.59
C TRP A 635 0.10 -31.05 0.55
N THR A 636 -0.86 -30.15 0.73
CA THR A 636 -1.96 -29.89 -0.22
C THR A 636 -1.76 -28.52 -0.85
N HIS A 637 -1.86 -28.45 -2.18
CA HIS A 637 -1.89 -27.18 -2.92
C HIS A 637 -3.29 -26.56 -2.77
N ILE A 638 -3.37 -25.29 -2.31
CA ILE A 638 -4.61 -24.64 -1.89
C ILE A 638 -4.76 -23.24 -2.50
N SER A 639 -4.61 -23.07 -3.81
CA SER A 639 -4.67 -21.77 -4.50
C SER A 639 -5.94 -21.55 -5.33
N ASN A 640 -6.96 -22.39 -5.18
CA ASN A 640 -8.21 -22.29 -5.97
C ASN A 640 -8.92 -20.94 -5.71
N GLY A 641 -9.26 -20.20 -6.79
CA GLY A 641 -9.89 -18.86 -6.71
C GLY A 641 -8.92 -17.69 -6.87
N ILE A 642 -7.61 -17.89 -6.76
CA ILE A 642 -6.61 -16.90 -7.16
C ILE A 642 -6.31 -17.10 -8.66
N PRO A 643 -6.47 -16.09 -9.51
CA PRO A 643 -6.28 -16.25 -10.96
C PRO A 643 -4.80 -16.44 -11.32
N ASP A 644 -4.56 -17.01 -12.51
CA ASP A 644 -3.21 -17.03 -13.10
C ASP A 644 -2.67 -15.61 -13.25
N GLY A 645 -1.38 -15.42 -12.99
CA GLY A 645 -0.75 -14.10 -12.82
C GLY A 645 -0.80 -13.58 -11.37
N GLY A 646 -1.59 -14.19 -10.49
CA GLY A 646 -1.67 -13.87 -9.06
C GLY A 646 -0.53 -14.50 -8.24
N ILE A 647 0.71 -14.20 -8.56
CA ILE A 647 1.90 -14.70 -7.86
C ILE A 647 1.77 -14.39 -6.36
N VAL A 648 1.88 -15.42 -5.51
CA VAL A 648 1.68 -15.29 -4.05
C VAL A 648 2.99 -14.98 -3.34
N ASN A 649 3.00 -13.94 -2.51
CA ASN A 649 4.15 -13.56 -1.68
C ASN A 649 3.98 -13.97 -0.21
N VAL A 650 2.77 -13.95 0.32
CA VAL A 650 2.49 -14.19 1.75
C VAL A 650 1.18 -14.93 1.95
N VAL A 651 1.13 -15.76 2.99
CA VAL A 651 -0.07 -16.36 3.54
C VAL A 651 -0.02 -16.27 5.07
N ARG A 652 -1.16 -15.92 5.72
CA ARG A 652 -1.28 -15.83 7.18
C ARG A 652 -2.61 -16.43 7.64
N GLU A 653 -2.60 -17.14 8.78
CA GLU A 653 -3.81 -17.59 9.46
C GLU A 653 -4.28 -16.53 10.46
N ASP A 654 -5.60 -16.29 10.54
CA ASP A 654 -6.19 -15.41 11.56
C ASP A 654 -5.99 -16.01 12.97
N PRO A 655 -5.47 -15.24 13.95
CA PRO A 655 -5.16 -15.77 15.28
C PRO A 655 -6.42 -16.06 16.13
N LYS A 656 -7.62 -15.65 15.70
CA LYS A 656 -8.88 -15.80 16.45
C LYS A 656 -9.88 -16.75 15.79
N ARG A 657 -9.78 -16.97 14.46
CA ARG A 657 -10.65 -17.88 13.70
C ARG A 657 -9.82 -18.88 12.92
N ARG A 658 -9.84 -20.17 13.34
CA ARG A 658 -9.22 -21.26 12.61
C ARG A 658 -9.75 -21.33 11.17
N GLY A 659 -8.85 -21.49 10.20
CA GLY A 659 -9.19 -21.63 8.79
C GLY A 659 -9.63 -20.37 8.08
N LEU A 660 -9.63 -19.21 8.75
CA LEU A 660 -9.65 -17.91 8.08
C LEU A 660 -8.20 -17.55 7.73
N LEU A 661 -7.93 -17.50 6.43
CA LEU A 661 -6.61 -17.20 5.90
C LEU A 661 -6.62 -15.93 5.08
N PHE A 662 -5.50 -15.23 5.06
CA PHE A 662 -5.26 -14.08 4.19
C PHE A 662 -4.02 -14.35 3.33
N ALA A 663 -4.07 -14.00 2.04
CA ALA A 663 -2.94 -14.11 1.13
C ALA A 663 -2.70 -12.78 0.41
N GLY A 664 -1.43 -12.40 0.27
CA GLY A 664 -1.00 -11.26 -0.54
C GLY A 664 -0.33 -11.72 -1.83
N THR A 665 -0.77 -11.14 -2.94
CA THR A 665 -0.24 -11.42 -4.29
C THR A 665 0.45 -10.18 -4.87
N GLU A 666 1.01 -10.31 -6.09
CA GLU A 666 1.54 -9.15 -6.83
C GLU A 666 0.46 -8.14 -7.26
N GLN A 667 -0.82 -8.36 -6.96
CA GLN A 667 -1.92 -7.51 -7.44
C GLN A 667 -2.98 -7.18 -6.39
N ALA A 668 -3.21 -8.05 -5.39
CA ALA A 668 -4.31 -7.90 -4.44
C ALA A 668 -4.12 -8.72 -3.17
N VAL A 669 -4.97 -8.45 -2.18
CA VAL A 669 -5.20 -9.32 -1.02
C VAL A 669 -6.37 -10.25 -1.30
N TYR A 670 -6.25 -11.49 -0.85
CA TYR A 670 -7.29 -12.52 -0.90
C TYR A 670 -7.57 -13.05 0.51
N ALA A 671 -8.80 -13.52 0.74
CA ALA A 671 -9.17 -14.24 1.96
C ALA A 671 -9.75 -15.62 1.61
N SER A 672 -9.54 -16.57 2.51
CA SER A 672 -10.21 -17.87 2.50
C SER A 672 -10.91 -18.10 3.83
N PHE A 673 -12.16 -18.56 3.80
CA PHE A 673 -12.98 -18.83 4.99
C PHE A 673 -13.05 -20.32 5.34
N ASN A 674 -12.44 -21.17 4.51
CA ASN A 674 -12.51 -22.63 4.55
C ASN A 674 -11.12 -23.29 4.47
N ASP A 675 -10.12 -22.67 5.17
CA ASP A 675 -8.77 -23.20 5.31
C ASP A 675 -8.03 -23.38 3.97
N GLY A 676 -8.29 -22.46 3.00
CA GLY A 676 -7.63 -22.38 1.70
C GLY A 676 -8.28 -23.22 0.59
N GLU A 677 -9.42 -23.87 0.83
CA GLU A 677 -10.13 -24.63 -0.21
C GLU A 677 -10.59 -23.70 -1.35
N GLU A 678 -10.97 -22.46 -1.01
CA GLU A 678 -11.35 -21.41 -1.96
C GLU A 678 -10.89 -20.05 -1.47
N TRP A 679 -10.43 -19.20 -2.41
CA TRP A 679 -9.99 -17.84 -2.15
C TRP A 679 -10.87 -16.83 -2.87
N VAL A 680 -11.17 -15.72 -2.19
CA VAL A 680 -11.95 -14.60 -2.71
C VAL A 680 -11.17 -13.31 -2.57
N SER A 681 -11.30 -12.41 -3.53
CA SER A 681 -10.57 -11.14 -3.52
C SER A 681 -11.11 -10.21 -2.43
N LEU A 682 -10.21 -9.62 -1.66
CA LEU A 682 -10.43 -8.50 -0.75
C LEU A 682 -9.82 -7.19 -1.29
N ARG A 683 -9.66 -7.07 -2.60
CA ARG A 683 -9.09 -5.84 -3.19
C ARG A 683 -9.90 -4.60 -2.78
N ASN A 684 -11.23 -4.69 -2.78
CA ASN A 684 -12.16 -3.61 -2.45
C ASN A 684 -11.76 -2.29 -3.16
N ASN A 685 -11.45 -1.24 -2.41
CA ASN A 685 -10.96 0.05 -2.93
C ASN A 685 -9.43 0.14 -3.09
N MET A 686 -8.67 -0.95 -2.85
CA MET A 686 -7.21 -0.93 -3.01
C MET A 686 -6.84 -0.98 -4.49
N PRO A 687 -5.90 -0.16 -4.97
CA PRO A 687 -5.37 -0.28 -6.33
C PRO A 687 -4.62 -1.61 -6.53
N ALA A 688 -4.45 -2.03 -7.79
CA ALA A 688 -3.56 -3.15 -8.08
C ALA A 688 -2.12 -2.77 -7.72
N THR A 689 -1.55 -3.49 -6.77
CA THR A 689 -0.18 -3.26 -6.28
C THR A 689 0.38 -4.56 -5.70
N SER A 690 1.70 -4.69 -5.66
CA SER A 690 2.36 -5.86 -5.08
C SER A 690 2.23 -5.86 -3.56
N ILE A 691 1.55 -6.86 -3.01
CA ILE A 691 1.44 -7.10 -1.57
C ILE A 691 2.59 -8.00 -1.17
N ARG A 692 3.66 -7.42 -0.62
CA ARG A 692 4.88 -8.16 -0.27
C ARG A 692 4.75 -8.92 1.05
N ASP A 693 4.04 -8.34 2.01
CA ASP A 693 3.76 -8.98 3.30
C ASP A 693 2.48 -8.41 3.91
N LEU A 694 1.87 -9.16 4.81
CA LEU A 694 0.74 -8.74 5.63
C LEU A 694 0.83 -9.35 7.04
N VAL A 695 0.26 -8.63 8.00
CA VAL A 695 0.14 -9.09 9.40
C VAL A 695 -1.25 -8.77 9.93
N ILE A 696 -1.71 -9.58 10.90
CA ILE A 696 -2.97 -9.36 11.59
C ILE A 696 -2.63 -8.79 12.97
N LYS A 697 -3.03 -7.54 13.22
CA LYS A 697 -2.80 -6.85 14.49
C LYS A 697 -4.13 -6.61 15.21
N GLY A 698 -4.41 -7.41 16.22
CA GLY A 698 -5.68 -7.34 16.94
C GLY A 698 -6.87 -7.70 16.03
N ASP A 699 -7.61 -6.68 15.61
CA ASP A 699 -8.76 -6.81 14.72
C ASP A 699 -8.54 -6.10 13.36
N ASP A 700 -7.30 -5.80 13.01
CA ASP A 700 -6.91 -5.15 11.77
C ASP A 700 -6.04 -6.06 10.90
N VAL A 701 -6.19 -5.99 9.58
CA VAL A 701 -5.20 -6.51 8.63
C VAL A 701 -4.35 -5.35 8.14
N VAL A 702 -3.03 -5.46 8.31
CA VAL A 702 -2.05 -4.46 7.91
C VAL A 702 -1.21 -5.01 6.77
N VAL A 703 -1.09 -4.27 5.67
CA VAL A 703 -0.32 -4.70 4.50
C VAL A 703 0.81 -3.71 4.18
N GLY A 704 1.97 -4.28 3.84
CA GLY A 704 3.08 -3.57 3.23
C GLY A 704 3.06 -3.78 1.72
N THR A 705 2.86 -2.70 0.96
CA THR A 705 2.86 -2.75 -0.50
C THR A 705 4.22 -2.35 -1.07
N HIS A 706 4.53 -2.83 -2.26
CA HIS A 706 5.75 -2.43 -2.96
C HIS A 706 5.41 -1.41 -4.05
N GLY A 707 4.98 -0.20 -3.64
CA GLY A 707 4.68 0.89 -4.58
C GLY A 707 3.48 1.78 -4.20
N ARG A 708 2.75 1.46 -3.09
CA ARG A 708 1.56 2.23 -2.66
C ARG A 708 1.52 2.47 -1.15
N SER A 709 2.66 2.48 -0.48
CA SER A 709 2.77 2.70 0.97
C SER A 709 2.08 1.60 1.81
N PHE A 710 1.64 1.90 3.04
CA PHE A 710 0.91 0.95 3.89
C PHE A 710 -0.59 1.14 3.77
N TYR A 711 -1.32 0.02 3.88
CA TYR A 711 -2.78 0.01 4.02
C TYR A 711 -3.20 -0.77 5.26
N ILE A 712 -4.31 -0.36 5.86
CA ILE A 712 -4.95 -1.07 6.96
C ILE A 712 -6.42 -1.30 6.60
N LEU A 713 -6.89 -2.55 6.77
CA LEU A 713 -8.29 -2.89 6.80
C LEU A 713 -8.72 -2.96 8.27
N ASP A 714 -9.39 -1.92 8.74
CA ASP A 714 -9.84 -1.81 10.11
C ASP A 714 -11.03 -2.72 10.37
N ASP A 715 -11.07 -3.33 11.56
CA ASP A 715 -12.15 -4.17 12.06
C ASP A 715 -12.55 -5.30 11.10
N ILE A 716 -11.79 -6.39 11.15
CA ILE A 716 -12.11 -7.63 10.46
C ILE A 716 -13.00 -8.57 11.28
N THR A 717 -13.59 -8.11 12.39
CA THR A 717 -14.48 -8.95 13.21
C THR A 717 -15.67 -9.51 12.44
N PRO A 718 -16.26 -8.82 11.43
CA PRO A 718 -17.28 -9.42 10.59
C PRO A 718 -16.77 -10.63 9.79
N LEU A 719 -15.55 -10.57 9.24
CA LEU A 719 -14.95 -11.67 8.47
C LEU A 719 -14.79 -12.93 9.34
N ARG A 720 -14.58 -12.77 10.65
CA ARG A 720 -14.51 -13.86 11.61
C ARG A 720 -15.86 -14.47 11.94
N GLN A 721 -16.97 -13.78 11.64
CA GLN A 721 -18.34 -14.18 11.96
C GLN A 721 -19.13 -14.68 10.73
N ILE A 722 -18.65 -14.38 9.52
CA ILE A 722 -19.29 -14.87 8.28
C ILE A 722 -19.27 -16.39 8.24
N THR A 723 -20.46 -16.98 8.08
CA THR A 723 -20.70 -18.42 7.89
C THR A 723 -21.64 -18.61 6.71
N GLU A 724 -21.84 -19.85 6.27
CA GLU A 724 -22.84 -20.20 5.23
C GLU A 724 -24.27 -19.74 5.59
N GLN A 725 -24.55 -19.59 6.90
CA GLN A 725 -25.86 -19.11 7.37
C GLN A 725 -26.02 -17.61 7.24
N THR A 726 -24.93 -16.82 7.31
CA THR A 726 -24.99 -15.35 7.29
C THR A 726 -25.70 -14.81 6.04
N GLU A 727 -25.39 -15.34 4.86
CA GLU A 727 -26.07 -14.95 3.60
C GLU A 727 -27.54 -15.41 3.51
N SER A 728 -27.91 -16.46 4.24
CA SER A 728 -29.27 -16.99 4.23
C SER A 728 -30.21 -16.20 5.15
N GLU A 729 -29.66 -15.51 6.17
CA GLU A 729 -30.43 -14.68 7.10
C GLU A 729 -31.01 -13.44 6.41
N ALA A 730 -32.26 -13.10 6.70
CA ALA A 730 -32.85 -11.87 6.17
C ALA A 730 -32.13 -10.62 6.68
N VAL A 731 -31.73 -10.65 7.97
CA VAL A 731 -31.01 -9.58 8.66
C VAL A 731 -30.00 -10.21 9.60
N HIS A 732 -28.73 -9.82 9.48
CA HIS A 732 -27.69 -10.19 10.43
C HIS A 732 -27.02 -8.95 11.02
N LEU A 733 -26.85 -8.89 12.36
CA LEU A 733 -26.06 -7.88 13.06
C LEU A 733 -24.80 -8.54 13.59
N PHE A 734 -23.65 -8.16 13.06
CA PHE A 734 -22.36 -8.65 13.53
C PHE A 734 -22.06 -8.13 14.93
N ALA A 735 -21.45 -8.95 15.79
CA ALA A 735 -20.95 -8.50 17.08
C ALA A 735 -19.80 -7.49 16.86
N PRO A 736 -19.94 -6.25 17.31
CA PRO A 736 -18.92 -5.22 17.13
C PRO A 736 -17.63 -5.54 17.88
N GLN A 737 -16.50 -5.05 17.37
CA GLN A 737 -15.26 -5.00 18.14
C GLN A 737 -15.37 -4.08 19.36
N GLU A 738 -14.45 -4.22 20.32
CA GLU A 738 -14.32 -3.28 21.41
C GLU A 738 -13.94 -1.89 20.88
N ALA A 739 -14.73 -0.87 21.18
CA ALA A 739 -14.47 0.51 20.77
C ALA A 739 -13.60 1.23 21.79
N ILE A 740 -12.61 1.99 21.33
CA ILE A 740 -11.77 2.82 22.18
C ILE A 740 -12.24 4.27 22.09
N ARG A 741 -12.59 4.85 23.26
CA ARG A 741 -12.91 6.26 23.37
C ARG A 741 -11.64 7.07 23.22
N PHE A 742 -11.41 7.61 22.01
CA PHE A 742 -10.23 8.35 21.62
C PHE A 742 -10.60 9.81 21.34
N ARG A 743 -9.89 10.75 21.95
CA ARG A 743 -10.10 12.20 21.72
C ARG A 743 -9.02 12.73 20.77
N TRP A 744 -9.45 13.51 19.78
CA TRP A 744 -8.51 14.29 18.99
C TRP A 744 -7.86 15.39 19.83
N ASN A 745 -6.62 15.71 19.50
CA ASN A 745 -5.97 16.91 19.97
C ASN A 745 -6.68 18.15 19.43
N LYS A 746 -7.15 19.02 20.31
CA LYS A 746 -7.85 20.27 19.94
C LYS A 746 -6.93 21.51 19.97
N ASN A 747 -5.74 21.40 20.53
CA ASN A 747 -4.73 22.44 20.57
C ASN A 747 -3.61 22.13 19.57
N THR A 748 -4.02 21.87 18.35
CA THR A 748 -3.08 21.61 17.24
C THR A 748 -2.42 22.93 16.82
N ASP A 749 -1.29 22.82 16.16
CA ASP A 749 -0.77 23.87 15.29
C ASP A 749 -1.82 24.22 14.21
N THR A 750 -1.55 25.21 13.37
CA THR A 750 -2.38 25.54 12.21
C THR A 750 -2.71 24.27 11.44
N PRO A 751 -4.01 23.97 11.14
CA PRO A 751 -4.38 22.80 10.38
C PRO A 751 -3.63 22.75 9.05
N LEU A 752 -3.21 21.56 8.66
CA LEU A 752 -2.56 21.39 7.36
C LEU A 752 -3.56 21.73 6.24
N PRO A 753 -3.16 22.51 5.23
CA PRO A 753 -3.96 22.72 4.03
C PRO A 753 -4.36 21.36 3.39
N PRO A 754 -5.50 21.28 2.69
CA PRO A 754 -5.95 20.02 2.06
C PRO A 754 -5.01 19.49 0.98
N ASP A 755 -4.12 20.32 0.48
CA ASP A 755 -3.08 19.98 -0.49
C ASP A 755 -1.78 19.44 0.15
N GLU A 756 -1.68 19.44 1.48
CA GLU A 756 -0.59 18.72 2.18
C GLU A 756 -0.93 17.24 2.33
N PRO A 757 0.02 16.35 2.06
CA PRO A 757 -0.25 14.92 2.08
C PRO A 757 -0.51 14.40 3.49
N ALA A 758 -1.59 13.65 3.65
CA ALA A 758 -1.95 13.02 4.92
C ALA A 758 -2.56 11.63 4.69
N GLY A 759 -2.22 10.69 5.57
CA GLY A 759 -2.85 9.37 5.65
C GLY A 759 -4.15 9.44 6.44
N GLN A 760 -5.00 8.45 6.20
CA GLN A 760 -6.33 8.37 6.81
C GLN A 760 -6.25 7.77 8.22
N ASN A 761 -6.95 8.39 9.17
CA ASN A 761 -7.23 7.78 10.45
C ASN A 761 -8.27 6.65 10.34
N PRO A 762 -8.29 5.68 11.29
CA PRO A 762 -9.39 4.73 11.38
C PRO A 762 -10.70 5.47 11.70
N PRO A 763 -11.88 4.85 11.45
CA PRO A 763 -13.17 5.45 11.78
C PRO A 763 -13.24 5.95 13.23
N ASP A 764 -13.77 7.17 13.43
CA ASP A 764 -13.85 7.82 14.74
C ASP A 764 -15.10 7.38 15.48
N GLY A 765 -15.08 6.23 16.13
CA GLY A 765 -16.20 5.74 16.89
C GLY A 765 -16.27 4.22 16.99
N ALA A 766 -17.43 3.74 17.44
CA ALA A 766 -17.74 2.32 17.46
C ALA A 766 -18.25 1.88 16.08
N ILE A 767 -17.58 0.90 15.47
CA ILE A 767 -17.96 0.35 14.16
C ILE A 767 -19.08 -0.67 14.36
N ILE A 768 -20.18 -0.50 13.63
CA ILE A 768 -21.35 -1.35 13.65
C ILE A 768 -21.55 -1.91 12.23
N ASN A 769 -21.44 -3.22 12.09
CA ASN A 769 -21.57 -3.89 10.81
C ASN A 769 -22.86 -4.72 10.78
N TYR A 770 -23.59 -4.68 9.65
CA TYR A 770 -24.80 -5.47 9.46
C TYR A 770 -24.95 -5.93 8.01
N TRP A 771 -25.75 -6.98 7.83
CA TRP A 771 -26.07 -7.58 6.53
C TRP A 771 -27.58 -7.54 6.30
N LEU A 772 -27.99 -7.16 5.10
CA LEU A 772 -29.38 -7.22 4.61
C LEU A 772 -29.45 -8.09 3.37
N LYS A 773 -30.30 -9.10 3.37
CA LYS A 773 -30.48 -9.98 2.22
C LYS A 773 -31.19 -9.30 1.05
N SER A 774 -32.05 -8.35 1.35
CA SER A 774 -32.83 -7.55 0.40
C SER A 774 -32.96 -6.11 0.88
N ASP A 775 -33.30 -5.22 -0.02
CA ASP A 775 -33.58 -3.83 0.31
C ASP A 775 -34.67 -3.74 1.39
N ALA A 776 -34.44 -2.88 2.39
CA ALA A 776 -35.35 -2.61 3.49
C ALA A 776 -36.06 -1.27 3.27
N THR A 777 -37.31 -1.18 3.76
CA THR A 777 -38.07 0.10 3.78
C THR A 777 -37.45 1.06 4.80
N ARG A 778 -37.06 0.53 5.99
CA ARG A 778 -36.50 1.32 7.07
C ARG A 778 -35.50 0.51 7.90
N VAL A 779 -34.35 1.09 8.13
CA VAL A 779 -33.32 0.58 9.06
C VAL A 779 -33.17 1.55 10.21
N GLY A 780 -33.16 1.06 11.45
CA GLY A 780 -32.89 1.84 12.67
C GLY A 780 -31.81 1.21 13.53
N VAL A 781 -30.96 2.02 14.12
CA VAL A 781 -29.95 1.60 15.11
C VAL A 781 -30.18 2.38 16.40
N GLU A 782 -30.32 1.68 17.52
CA GLU A 782 -30.36 2.24 18.87
C GLU A 782 -29.15 1.74 19.66
N ILE A 783 -28.52 2.68 20.35
CA ILE A 783 -27.47 2.38 21.33
C ILE A 783 -28.11 2.48 22.73
N LEU A 784 -28.04 1.41 23.49
CA LEU A 784 -28.60 1.31 24.83
C LEU A 784 -27.46 1.21 25.85
N ASP A 785 -27.65 1.87 26.99
CA ASP A 785 -26.77 1.72 28.14
C ASP A 785 -26.98 0.37 28.86
N ALA A 786 -26.20 0.10 29.91
CA ALA A 786 -26.29 -1.14 30.70
C ALA A 786 -27.63 -1.34 31.42
N GLN A 787 -28.45 -0.28 31.58
CA GLN A 787 -29.76 -0.31 32.18
C GLN A 787 -30.90 -0.40 31.14
N GLY A 788 -30.55 -0.43 29.83
CA GLY A 788 -31.49 -0.44 28.72
C GLY A 788 -32.04 0.96 28.34
N GLY A 789 -31.48 2.01 28.91
CA GLY A 789 -31.81 3.39 28.55
C GLY A 789 -31.21 3.73 27.16
N VAL A 790 -32.00 4.44 26.34
CA VAL A 790 -31.53 4.86 24.98
C VAL A 790 -30.51 5.98 25.12
N VAL A 791 -29.31 5.74 24.61
CA VAL A 791 -28.20 6.70 24.54
C VAL A 791 -28.26 7.51 23.25
N ARG A 792 -28.49 6.82 22.13
CA ARG A 792 -28.52 7.42 20.78
C ARG A 792 -29.41 6.60 19.84
N THR A 793 -30.04 7.26 18.88
CA THR A 793 -30.84 6.64 17.82
C THR A 793 -30.43 7.17 16.46
N TYR A 794 -30.46 6.30 15.47
CA TYR A 794 -30.23 6.61 14.05
C TYR A 794 -31.25 5.85 13.20
N ALA A 795 -31.62 6.44 12.07
CA ALA A 795 -32.51 5.79 11.11
C ALA A 795 -32.08 6.08 9.67
N SER A 796 -32.42 5.18 8.74
CA SER A 796 -32.12 5.34 7.31
C SER A 796 -32.89 6.50 6.66
N ASP A 797 -33.99 6.94 7.29
CA ASP A 797 -34.83 8.06 6.91
C ASP A 797 -34.54 9.34 7.70
N ASP A 798 -33.46 9.36 8.51
CA ASP A 798 -33.04 10.59 9.20
C ASP A 798 -32.70 11.68 8.17
N PRO A 799 -33.18 12.92 8.40
CA PRO A 799 -32.90 14.01 7.47
C PRO A 799 -31.42 14.35 7.48
N VAL A 800 -30.89 14.71 6.29
CA VAL A 800 -29.53 15.24 6.18
C VAL A 800 -29.39 16.48 7.07
N GLU A 801 -28.42 16.47 7.95
CA GLU A 801 -28.19 17.61 8.85
C GLU A 801 -27.79 18.85 8.04
N PRO A 802 -28.51 19.98 8.16
CA PRO A 802 -28.18 21.17 7.39
C PRO A 802 -26.84 21.75 7.85
N LEU A 803 -26.10 22.31 6.91
CA LEU A 803 -24.88 23.06 7.22
C LEU A 803 -25.19 24.26 8.13
N VAL A 804 -24.23 24.65 8.96
CA VAL A 804 -24.39 25.82 9.83
C VAL A 804 -24.55 27.07 8.96
N GLU A 805 -25.64 27.80 9.16
CA GLU A 805 -25.90 29.06 8.47
C GLU A 805 -24.88 30.14 8.87
N GLY A 806 -24.43 30.94 7.92
CA GLY A 806 -23.44 31.98 8.14
C GLY A 806 -22.04 31.49 8.54
N ARG A 807 -21.73 30.19 8.31
CA ARG A 807 -20.41 29.64 8.59
C ARG A 807 -19.30 30.36 7.82
N ASN A 808 -18.14 30.44 8.43
CA ASN A 808 -16.89 30.92 7.81
C ASN A 808 -15.92 29.77 7.46
N THR A 809 -16.41 28.51 7.45
CA THR A 809 -15.65 27.31 7.16
C THR A 809 -16.02 26.82 5.75
N PRO A 810 -15.05 26.66 4.83
CA PRO A 810 -15.27 26.08 3.51
C PRO A 810 -15.83 24.65 3.58
N ASP A 811 -16.67 24.28 2.61
CA ASP A 811 -17.40 22.99 2.61
C ASP A 811 -16.47 21.77 2.59
N TYR A 812 -15.32 21.88 1.93
CA TYR A 812 -14.35 20.79 1.83
C TYR A 812 -13.70 20.37 3.16
N TRP A 813 -13.81 21.18 4.22
CA TRP A 813 -13.37 20.79 5.56
C TRP A 813 -14.37 19.90 6.28
N ILE A 814 -15.66 20.02 5.93
CA ILE A 814 -16.76 19.48 6.72
C ILE A 814 -16.91 17.98 6.51
N ARG A 815 -17.11 17.25 7.62
CA ARG A 815 -17.41 15.81 7.58
C ARG A 815 -18.74 15.57 6.86
N PRO A 816 -18.76 14.74 5.78
CA PRO A 816 -19.99 14.40 5.09
C PRO A 816 -20.99 13.71 6.01
N HIS A 817 -22.29 13.98 5.82
CA HIS A 817 -23.35 13.21 6.48
C HIS A 817 -23.35 11.76 5.96
N ARG A 818 -23.41 10.79 6.88
CA ARG A 818 -23.58 9.37 6.55
C ARG A 818 -24.86 8.87 7.19
N ALA A 819 -25.86 8.55 6.38
CA ALA A 819 -27.09 7.88 6.82
C ALA A 819 -26.86 6.37 6.96
N LEU A 820 -27.75 5.69 7.70
CA LEU A 820 -27.81 4.23 7.69
C LEU A 820 -28.24 3.76 6.29
N ALA A 821 -27.53 2.75 5.75
CA ALA A 821 -27.87 2.15 4.48
C ALA A 821 -29.05 1.17 4.65
N ALA A 822 -29.98 1.17 3.66
CA ALA A 822 -31.15 0.29 3.64
C ALA A 822 -31.17 -0.64 2.39
N GLY A 823 -30.19 -0.55 1.51
CA GLY A 823 -30.02 -1.47 0.38
C GLY A 823 -29.61 -2.87 0.83
N SER A 824 -29.76 -3.86 -0.06
CA SER A 824 -29.24 -5.21 0.18
C SER A 824 -27.70 -5.22 0.19
N GLY A 825 -27.12 -6.09 1.01
CA GLY A 825 -25.67 -6.25 1.12
C GLY A 825 -25.09 -6.05 2.52
N PHE A 826 -23.75 -5.99 2.59
CA PHE A 826 -23.02 -5.68 3.81
C PHE A 826 -22.92 -4.16 3.99
N HIS A 827 -23.12 -3.69 5.23
CA HIS A 827 -23.09 -2.27 5.58
C HIS A 827 -22.25 -2.01 6.80
N ARG A 828 -21.56 -0.86 6.79
CA ARG A 828 -20.72 -0.39 7.89
C ARG A 828 -21.16 1.01 8.33
N PHE A 829 -21.57 1.13 9.57
CA PHE A 829 -21.96 2.39 10.23
C PHE A 829 -21.04 2.67 11.41
N VAL A 830 -20.79 3.94 11.73
CA VAL A 830 -19.92 4.37 12.83
C VAL A 830 -20.70 5.26 13.80
N TRP A 831 -20.81 4.84 15.05
CA TRP A 831 -21.33 5.67 16.13
C TRP A 831 -20.19 6.42 16.80
N ASP A 832 -20.28 7.75 16.87
CA ASP A 832 -19.27 8.66 17.41
C ASP A 832 -19.10 8.61 18.94
N MET A 833 -19.73 7.68 19.64
CA MET A 833 -19.71 7.48 21.10
C MET A 833 -20.18 8.70 21.90
N HIS A 834 -21.06 9.51 21.33
CA HIS A 834 -21.70 10.63 21.99
C HIS A 834 -23.22 10.42 22.13
N HIS A 835 -23.77 11.05 23.14
CA HIS A 835 -25.19 11.30 23.21
C HIS A 835 -25.63 12.30 22.14
N GLU A 836 -26.96 12.56 22.06
CA GLU A 836 -27.43 13.64 21.20
C GLU A 836 -26.81 14.98 21.58
N ARG A 837 -26.61 15.84 20.56
CA ARG A 837 -26.07 17.18 20.76
C ARG A 837 -26.89 17.99 21.73
N PRO A 838 -26.29 18.86 22.56
CA PRO A 838 -27.02 19.70 23.50
C PRO A 838 -27.90 20.71 22.76
N ALA A 839 -28.99 21.14 23.44
CA ALA A 839 -29.89 22.17 22.92
C ALA A 839 -29.28 23.58 23.11
N VAL A 840 -28.33 23.93 22.26
CA VAL A 840 -27.67 25.25 22.23
C VAL A 840 -28.25 26.15 21.14
N ASN A 841 -28.07 27.47 21.27
CA ASN A 841 -28.61 28.45 20.32
C ASN A 841 -27.77 28.58 19.03
N GLY A 842 -26.61 27.94 18.93
CA GLY A 842 -25.76 27.99 17.76
C GLY A 842 -24.76 26.83 17.72
N PHE A 843 -24.41 26.46 16.53
CA PHE A 843 -23.37 25.48 16.25
C PHE A 843 -22.30 26.15 15.38
N SER A 844 -21.10 25.61 15.44
CA SER A 844 -19.96 26.08 14.66
C SER A 844 -19.08 24.91 14.24
N TYR A 845 -18.10 25.18 13.39
CA TYR A 845 -17.02 24.24 13.12
C TYR A 845 -15.75 24.71 13.84
N PRO A 846 -14.96 23.81 14.45
CA PRO A 846 -13.74 24.21 15.15
C PRO A 846 -12.67 24.70 14.17
N ILE A 847 -11.80 25.60 14.63
CA ILE A 847 -10.63 26.05 13.89
C ILE A 847 -9.57 24.94 13.76
N SER A 848 -9.49 24.02 14.72
CA SER A 848 -8.73 22.78 14.61
C SER A 848 -9.46 21.84 13.67
N ALA A 849 -9.19 21.98 12.38
CA ALA A 849 -9.94 21.31 11.32
C ALA A 849 -9.14 20.15 10.72
N THR A 850 -9.83 19.15 10.22
CA THR A 850 -9.28 18.04 9.43
C THR A 850 -10.01 17.99 8.10
N PHE A 851 -9.26 17.92 7.00
CA PHE A 851 -9.85 17.89 5.66
C PHE A 851 -10.92 16.80 5.52
N ALA A 852 -12.09 17.16 5.03
CA ALA A 852 -13.29 16.33 4.84
C ALA A 852 -13.75 15.54 6.08
N ASN A 853 -13.25 15.89 7.30
CA ASN A 853 -13.58 15.18 8.53
C ASN A 853 -13.79 16.07 9.75
N THR A 854 -14.03 17.37 9.55
CA THR A 854 -14.30 18.32 10.63
C THR A 854 -15.76 18.21 11.08
N PRO A 855 -16.01 17.78 12.33
CA PRO A 855 -17.38 17.63 12.83
C PRO A 855 -17.97 18.98 13.28
N ARG A 856 -19.29 19.06 13.28
CA ARG A 856 -20.04 20.18 13.85
C ARG A 856 -19.98 20.17 15.37
N THR A 857 -19.74 21.31 16.01
CA THR A 857 -19.62 21.46 17.48
C THR A 857 -20.70 22.40 18.04
N PRO A 858 -21.07 22.23 19.34
CA PRO A 858 -20.62 21.22 20.28
C PRO A 858 -21.19 19.83 19.96
N HIS A 859 -20.43 18.80 20.32
CA HIS A 859 -20.92 17.42 20.36
C HIS A 859 -21.86 17.22 21.57
N GLY A 860 -22.56 16.07 21.62
CA GLY A 860 -23.18 15.58 22.83
C GLY A 860 -22.16 15.18 23.90
N SER A 861 -22.66 14.83 25.11
CA SER A 861 -21.78 14.27 26.14
C SER A 861 -21.13 12.99 25.65
N TRP A 862 -19.83 12.80 25.89
CA TRP A 862 -19.15 11.53 25.68
C TRP A 862 -19.79 10.44 26.56
N VAL A 863 -19.96 9.23 26.03
CA VAL A 863 -20.41 8.11 26.86
C VAL A 863 -19.31 7.66 27.80
N ALA A 864 -19.66 7.17 28.98
CA ALA A 864 -18.69 6.59 29.90
C ALA A 864 -18.13 5.25 29.35
N PRO A 865 -16.88 4.89 29.64
CA PRO A 865 -16.41 3.53 29.37
C PRO A 865 -17.31 2.51 30.09
N GLY A 866 -17.67 1.42 29.38
CA GLY A 866 -18.62 0.44 29.93
C GLY A 866 -19.26 -0.46 28.89
N LYS A 867 -20.32 -1.14 29.31
CA LYS A 867 -21.11 -2.04 28.48
C LYS A 867 -22.33 -1.31 27.90
N TYR A 868 -22.52 -1.50 26.62
CA TYR A 868 -23.64 -0.99 25.82
C TYR A 868 -24.28 -2.13 25.04
N THR A 869 -25.45 -1.88 24.46
CA THR A 869 -26.10 -2.79 23.52
C THR A 869 -26.42 -2.04 22.24
N VAL A 870 -26.00 -2.58 21.11
CA VAL A 870 -26.45 -2.14 19.79
C VAL A 870 -27.71 -2.92 19.45
N ARG A 871 -28.80 -2.23 19.13
CA ARG A 871 -30.05 -2.82 18.64
C ARG A 871 -30.32 -2.31 17.23
N LEU A 872 -30.26 -3.22 16.27
CA LEU A 872 -30.63 -3.00 14.87
C LEU A 872 -32.09 -3.40 14.68
N THR A 873 -32.91 -2.55 14.09
CA THR A 873 -34.28 -2.84 13.71
C THR A 873 -34.46 -2.60 12.21
N VAL A 874 -34.89 -3.63 11.49
CA VAL A 874 -35.12 -3.60 10.03
C VAL A 874 -36.58 -4.02 9.78
N ASP A 875 -37.40 -3.11 9.24
CA ASP A 875 -38.82 -3.33 8.93
C ASP A 875 -39.57 -4.00 10.09
N GLY A 876 -39.29 -3.57 11.35
CA GLY A 876 -39.92 -4.06 12.58
C GLY A 876 -39.24 -5.30 13.21
N GLN A 877 -38.28 -5.93 12.55
CA GLN A 877 -37.49 -7.04 13.12
C GLN A 877 -36.23 -6.52 13.81
N SER A 878 -36.03 -6.89 15.08
CA SER A 878 -34.86 -6.43 15.83
C SER A 878 -33.81 -7.52 16.06
N ARG A 879 -32.55 -7.11 16.07
CA ARG A 879 -31.37 -7.89 16.47
C ARG A 879 -30.55 -7.07 17.45
N SER A 880 -29.88 -7.71 18.42
CA SER A 880 -29.07 -6.99 19.40
C SER A 880 -27.72 -7.67 19.60
N GLN A 881 -26.67 -6.87 19.76
CA GLN A 881 -25.32 -7.32 20.09
C GLN A 881 -24.73 -6.46 21.23
N PRO A 882 -23.92 -7.06 22.10
CA PRO A 882 -23.20 -6.30 23.11
C PRO A 882 -22.08 -5.47 22.46
N LEU A 883 -21.86 -4.26 23.01
CA LEU A 883 -20.76 -3.38 22.65
C LEU A 883 -20.00 -2.96 23.90
N ILE A 884 -18.68 -3.05 23.89
CA ILE A 884 -17.82 -2.60 24.98
C ILE A 884 -17.08 -1.33 24.53
N VAL A 885 -17.22 -0.26 25.32
CA VAL A 885 -16.45 0.97 25.16
C VAL A 885 -15.35 1.01 26.21
N LYS A 886 -14.10 1.05 25.76
CA LYS A 886 -12.90 1.17 26.60
C LYS A 886 -12.35 2.59 26.57
N MET A 887 -11.62 2.95 27.62
CA MET A 887 -10.87 4.20 27.65
C MET A 887 -9.56 4.07 26.87
N ASP A 888 -9.12 5.17 26.26
CA ASP A 888 -7.76 5.31 25.73
C ASP A 888 -6.75 4.90 26.82
N PRO A 889 -5.87 3.91 26.60
CA PRO A 889 -4.94 3.41 27.63
C PRO A 889 -3.92 4.45 28.10
N ARG A 890 -3.76 5.57 27.42
CA ARG A 890 -2.90 6.68 27.81
C ARG A 890 -3.54 7.55 28.90
N VAL A 891 -4.88 7.52 29.04
CA VAL A 891 -5.64 8.28 30.04
C VAL A 891 -5.43 7.66 31.44
N LYS A 892 -5.04 8.49 32.41
CA LYS A 892 -4.74 8.07 33.78
C LYS A 892 -5.86 8.41 34.79
N ALA A 893 -6.98 9.00 34.30
CA ALA A 893 -8.14 9.28 35.16
C ALA A 893 -8.73 7.98 35.71
N THR A 894 -9.18 8.02 36.97
CA THR A 894 -9.85 6.89 37.61
C THR A 894 -11.29 6.71 37.09
N ALA A 895 -11.88 5.54 37.31
CA ALA A 895 -13.28 5.31 36.99
C ALA A 895 -14.23 6.28 37.75
N ALA A 896 -13.86 6.71 38.95
CA ALA A 896 -14.61 7.71 39.73
C ALA A 896 -14.54 9.10 39.08
N ASP A 897 -13.36 9.51 38.60
CA ASP A 897 -13.18 10.78 37.91
C ASP A 897 -14.02 10.85 36.61
N LEU A 898 -13.96 9.78 35.81
CA LEU A 898 -14.72 9.67 34.55
C LEU A 898 -16.23 9.60 34.81
N LYS A 899 -16.66 8.96 35.90
CA LYS A 899 -18.06 8.95 36.31
C LYS A 899 -18.51 10.34 36.73
N LEU A 900 -17.75 11.05 37.54
CA LEU A 900 -18.07 12.43 37.97
C LEU A 900 -18.16 13.36 36.75
N GLN A 901 -17.22 13.24 35.78
CA GLN A 901 -17.27 13.99 34.53
C GLN A 901 -18.57 13.71 33.77
N TYR A 902 -18.87 12.43 33.55
CA TYR A 902 -20.06 11.99 32.81
C TYR A 902 -21.35 12.46 33.45
N ASP A 903 -21.53 12.22 34.76
CA ASP A 903 -22.73 12.64 35.50
C ASP A 903 -22.92 14.17 35.46
N THR A 904 -21.84 14.94 35.61
CA THR A 904 -21.89 16.40 35.56
C THR A 904 -22.24 16.88 34.14
N SER A 905 -21.61 16.33 33.11
CA SER A 905 -21.90 16.66 31.72
C SER A 905 -23.38 16.39 31.37
N ARG A 906 -23.90 15.22 31.76
CA ARG A 906 -25.30 14.85 31.53
C ARG A 906 -26.26 15.77 32.29
N ALA A 907 -25.93 16.17 33.52
CA ALA A 907 -26.73 17.12 34.30
C ALA A 907 -26.78 18.51 33.65
N ILE A 908 -25.65 19.00 33.13
CA ILE A 908 -25.58 20.29 32.41
C ILE A 908 -26.39 20.19 31.10
N ASP A 909 -26.27 19.11 30.31
CA ASP A 909 -27.04 18.91 29.08
C ASP A 909 -28.56 18.88 29.37
N ALA A 910 -28.98 18.17 30.40
CA ALA A 910 -30.39 18.13 30.81
C ALA A 910 -30.93 19.52 31.17
N LEU A 911 -30.14 20.31 31.89
CA LEU A 911 -30.53 21.69 32.25
C LEU A 911 -30.51 22.61 31.01
N LEU A 912 -29.55 22.46 30.08
CA LEU A 912 -29.53 23.15 28.78
C LEU A 912 -30.81 22.88 27.99
N ARG A 913 -31.25 21.62 27.88
CA ARG A 913 -32.49 21.24 27.18
C ARG A 913 -33.73 21.85 27.81
N ARG A 914 -33.87 21.77 29.13
CA ARG A 914 -35.00 22.37 29.90
C ARG A 914 -35.05 23.89 29.73
N THR A 915 -33.89 24.55 29.85
CA THR A 915 -33.77 26.01 29.75
C THR A 915 -34.08 26.50 28.34
N SER A 916 -33.52 25.81 27.30
CA SER A 916 -33.82 26.16 25.91
C SER A 916 -35.28 25.96 25.55
N ALA A 917 -35.96 24.92 26.07
CA ALA A 917 -37.38 24.69 25.87
C ALA A 917 -38.22 25.79 26.56
N ALA A 918 -37.85 26.17 27.78
CA ALA A 918 -38.49 27.25 28.51
C ALA A 918 -38.37 28.60 27.79
N LEU A 919 -37.17 28.96 27.34
CA LEU A 919 -36.92 30.21 26.59
C LEU A 919 -37.69 30.26 25.26
N ARG A 920 -37.80 29.14 24.54
CA ARG A 920 -38.67 29.07 23.34
C ARG A 920 -40.16 29.31 23.69
N GLY A 921 -40.64 28.66 24.76
CA GLY A 921 -42.01 28.83 25.21
C GLY A 921 -42.30 30.27 25.69
N ILE A 922 -41.39 30.86 26.46
CA ILE A 922 -41.46 32.26 26.94
C ILE A 922 -41.52 33.24 25.76
N ARG A 923 -40.67 33.04 24.72
CA ARG A 923 -40.61 33.90 23.55
C ARG A 923 -41.80 33.76 22.60
N ALA A 924 -42.47 32.63 22.62
CA ALA A 924 -43.70 32.36 21.88
C ALA A 924 -44.97 32.85 22.62
N ALA A 925 -44.86 33.12 23.93
CA ALA A 925 -46.02 33.58 24.71
C ALA A 925 -46.31 35.07 24.47
N ALA A 926 -47.55 35.49 24.89
CA ALA A 926 -47.94 36.90 24.80
C ALA A 926 -47.02 37.80 25.63
N LYS A 927 -46.59 38.92 25.07
CA LYS A 927 -45.62 39.83 25.67
C LYS A 927 -46.23 40.62 26.83
N THR A 928 -46.03 40.22 28.07
CA THR A 928 -46.29 40.96 29.29
C THR A 928 -45.01 41.41 29.95
N ALA A 929 -45.04 42.38 30.84
CA ALA A 929 -43.87 42.83 31.60
C ALA A 929 -43.23 41.68 32.38
N GLN A 930 -44.01 40.80 32.97
CA GLN A 930 -43.57 39.61 33.70
C GLN A 930 -42.86 38.60 32.79
N ILE A 931 -43.43 38.33 31.59
CA ILE A 931 -42.86 37.39 30.61
C ILE A 931 -41.52 37.95 30.06
N THR A 932 -41.47 39.25 29.78
CA THR A 932 -40.25 39.92 29.32
C THR A 932 -39.15 39.91 30.37
N ASP A 933 -39.47 40.18 31.62
CA ASP A 933 -38.52 40.11 32.75
C ASP A 933 -37.99 38.67 32.95
N LEU A 934 -38.88 37.67 32.90
CA LEU A 934 -38.52 36.27 33.04
C LEU A 934 -37.58 35.82 31.88
N ASP A 935 -37.84 36.22 30.60
CA ASP A 935 -36.95 35.95 29.48
C ASP A 935 -35.55 36.51 29.75
N GLN A 936 -35.44 37.74 30.21
CA GLN A 936 -34.14 38.38 30.49
C GLN A 936 -33.39 37.70 31.64
N ARG A 937 -34.08 37.42 32.77
CA ARG A 937 -33.45 36.73 33.91
C ARG A 937 -32.99 35.33 33.56
N LEU A 938 -33.83 34.53 32.88
CA LEU A 938 -33.48 33.18 32.48
C LEU A 938 -32.39 33.14 31.42
N SER A 939 -32.45 34.06 30.43
CA SER A 939 -31.38 34.18 29.43
C SER A 939 -30.04 34.53 30.09
N ARG A 940 -30.01 35.46 31.07
CA ARG A 940 -28.80 35.84 31.79
C ARG A 940 -28.28 34.70 32.68
N ALA A 941 -29.13 34.02 33.40
CA ALA A 941 -28.77 32.93 34.30
C ALA A 941 -28.22 31.72 33.51
N SER A 942 -28.75 31.45 32.31
CA SER A 942 -28.35 30.31 31.49
C SER A 942 -27.09 30.56 30.62
N ALA A 943 -26.64 31.81 30.51
CA ALA A 943 -25.48 32.15 29.64
C ALA A 943 -24.22 31.31 29.94
N PRO A 944 -23.84 30.96 31.20
CA PRO A 944 -22.67 30.15 31.48
C PRO A 944 -22.79 28.68 31.08
N LEU A 945 -24.00 28.12 30.86
CA LEU A 945 -24.18 26.67 30.67
C LEU A 945 -23.40 26.08 29.54
N GLY A 946 -23.33 26.75 28.38
CA GLY A 946 -22.57 26.27 27.23
C GLY A 946 -21.04 26.19 27.49
N GLN A 947 -20.50 27.18 28.21
CA GLN A 947 -19.09 27.20 28.61
C GLN A 947 -18.79 26.14 29.66
N LEU A 948 -19.70 25.94 30.66
CA LEU A 948 -19.58 24.86 31.65
C LEU A 948 -19.60 23.48 31.00
N PHE A 949 -20.52 23.24 30.03
CA PHE A 949 -20.57 22.02 29.26
C PHE A 949 -19.25 21.79 28.55
N GLY A 950 -18.74 22.80 27.82
CA GLY A 950 -17.48 22.73 27.15
C GLY A 950 -16.27 22.45 28.05
N ALA A 951 -16.25 23.09 29.25
CA ALA A 951 -15.18 22.90 30.22
C ALA A 951 -15.18 21.47 30.83
N VAL A 952 -16.34 20.88 31.09
CA VAL A 952 -16.46 19.49 31.57
C VAL A 952 -16.09 18.49 30.47
N GLU A 953 -16.43 18.79 29.22
CA GLU A 953 -16.15 17.92 28.08
C GLU A 953 -14.76 18.10 27.48
N ALA A 954 -13.92 18.99 28.00
CA ALA A 954 -12.64 19.34 27.40
C ALA A 954 -11.60 18.22 27.45
N ALA A 955 -11.58 17.41 28.52
CA ALA A 955 -10.60 16.36 28.72
C ALA A 955 -11.22 15.14 29.46
N ASP A 956 -10.59 13.97 29.34
CA ASP A 956 -10.95 12.77 30.09
C ASP A 956 -10.32 12.83 31.49
N ALA A 957 -10.93 13.66 32.35
CA ALA A 957 -10.48 13.94 33.71
C ALA A 957 -11.64 14.37 34.59
N ALA A 958 -11.46 14.33 35.92
CA ALA A 958 -12.40 14.94 36.85
C ALA A 958 -12.57 16.44 36.55
N PRO A 959 -13.81 16.99 36.56
CA PRO A 959 -14.00 18.42 36.40
C PRO A 959 -13.28 19.19 37.51
N MET A 960 -12.69 20.33 37.17
CA MET A 960 -11.99 21.17 38.15
C MET A 960 -12.92 21.69 39.24
N PRO A 961 -12.48 21.81 40.52
CA PRO A 961 -13.33 22.30 41.62
C PRO A 961 -14.04 23.62 41.31
N VAL A 962 -13.35 24.58 40.70
CA VAL A 962 -13.94 25.87 40.31
C VAL A 962 -15.06 25.71 39.27
N VAL A 963 -14.97 24.76 38.34
CA VAL A 963 -16.03 24.45 37.38
C VAL A 963 -17.22 23.84 38.10
N MET A 964 -17.00 22.97 39.10
CA MET A 964 -18.04 22.35 39.90
C MET A 964 -18.78 23.37 40.81
N GLU A 965 -18.06 24.32 41.36
CA GLU A 965 -18.64 25.43 42.15
C GLU A 965 -19.53 26.32 41.27
N GLU A 966 -19.06 26.73 40.11
CA GLU A 966 -19.82 27.52 39.15
C GLU A 966 -21.02 26.76 38.59
N TRP A 967 -20.89 25.46 38.31
CA TRP A 967 -22.02 24.61 37.95
C TRP A 967 -23.11 24.64 39.02
N LYS A 968 -22.77 24.41 40.29
CA LYS A 968 -23.73 24.42 41.40
C LYS A 968 -24.41 25.79 41.54
N ARG A 969 -23.68 26.88 41.41
CA ARG A 969 -24.19 28.23 41.44
C ARG A 969 -25.17 28.52 40.30
N THR A 970 -24.76 28.14 39.07
CA THR A 970 -25.58 28.35 37.86
C THR A 970 -26.89 27.54 37.94
N ALA A 971 -26.82 26.28 38.34
CA ALA A 971 -27.99 25.43 38.49
C ALA A 971 -28.95 25.99 39.53
N ALA A 972 -28.43 26.44 40.72
CA ALA A 972 -29.25 27.04 41.78
C ALA A 972 -29.94 28.36 41.35
N ALA A 973 -29.33 29.12 40.43
CA ALA A 973 -29.90 30.35 39.87
C ALA A 973 -31.02 30.07 38.84
N ILE A 974 -30.93 28.97 38.08
CA ILE A 974 -31.84 28.63 36.98
C ILE A 974 -33.12 27.90 37.49
N GLU A 975 -33.01 26.97 38.44
CA GLU A 975 -34.11 26.11 38.86
C GLU A 975 -35.35 26.92 39.36
N PRO A 976 -35.22 28.01 40.15
CA PRO A 976 -36.34 28.83 40.53
C PRO A 976 -37.05 29.51 39.35
N LEU A 977 -36.27 29.93 38.33
CA LEU A 977 -36.81 30.60 37.13
C LEU A 977 -37.60 29.63 36.24
N LEU A 978 -37.15 28.39 36.13
CA LEU A 978 -37.89 27.34 35.46
C LEU A 978 -39.19 27.02 36.16
N ALA A 979 -39.18 26.96 37.51
CA ALA A 979 -40.39 26.77 38.31
C ALA A 979 -41.37 27.95 38.19
N GLU A 980 -40.87 29.19 38.07
CA GLU A 980 -41.68 30.40 37.80
C GLU A 980 -42.36 30.28 36.40
N TRP A 981 -41.62 29.87 35.38
CA TRP A 981 -42.15 29.65 34.03
C TRP A 981 -43.31 28.62 34.02
N GLU A 982 -43.14 27.49 34.71
CA GLU A 982 -44.20 26.47 34.77
C GLU A 982 -45.48 27.00 35.44
N LYS A 983 -45.36 27.88 36.42
CA LYS A 983 -46.53 28.56 37.04
C LYS A 983 -47.20 29.52 36.07
N VAL A 984 -46.41 30.33 35.34
CA VAL A 984 -46.94 31.28 34.35
C VAL A 984 -47.62 30.54 33.21
N LYS A 985 -47.06 29.44 32.74
CA LYS A 985 -47.64 28.60 31.70
C LYS A 985 -48.94 27.90 32.09
N ALA A 986 -49.09 27.53 33.36
CA ALA A 986 -50.31 26.90 33.90
C ALA A 986 -51.53 27.87 34.01
N GLY A 987 -51.28 29.18 33.90
CA GLY A 987 -52.30 30.23 34.07
C GLY A 987 -52.81 30.38 35.55
N PRO A 988 -53.53 31.42 35.86
CA PRO A 988 -54.18 31.52 37.20
C PRO A 988 -55.16 30.36 37.32
N ARG A 989 -55.02 29.53 38.37
CA ARG A 989 -56.05 28.57 38.84
C ARG A 989 -57.30 29.30 39.36
#